data_7c4a24d8efa664f631aec274371b1df0
#
_entry.id   7c4a24d8efa664f631aec274371b1df0
#
_cell.length_a   1.000
_cell.length_b   1.000
_cell.length_c   1.000
_cell.angle_alpha   90.00
_cell.angle_beta   90.00
_cell.angle_gamma   90.00
#
_symmetry.space_group_name_H-M   'P 1'
#
loop_
_entity.id
_entity.type
_entity.pdbx_description
1 polymer ?
#
loop_
_entity_poly.entity_id
_entity_poly.type
_entity_poly.pdbx_seq_one_letter_code
_entity_poly.pdbx_strand_id
1 'polypeptide(L)'
;METVPARSSKDAPIENVDRNIVSEEMKLICRQVGISRIYSHQEEAIRRARTGESVVVSTPTASGKSLCYIIPILEKIMSEPNARALLMYPLKALANNQAESFQKFIEAAKRVVAARQNGFTDNVNLGKISRLANCQIKVCDGDSDAREKAEIRAGNTNRIIITNPDSLHWMLPQHASWGKKFFGNLSLIVLDEAHIFHGIMGSNVALLFRRLIRVCNNYGNPTPEFICTSATIRNPSEHVKALTTRNTSSVAESGAPSGDKRFMLWQPAELKLSSKGGGEVSTDDPVAEMKTRKSPNHEAAVFIADLAKNGIRCLCFVESRAQCESVKREVRTILNKDNCLHLSNKIESYRGGYSRAERRELERRLQSNQICALVCTSALEMGIDVGSLDATVHVGVPETSSSLLQQAGRAGRRHGTSLAVVIARENPIDAYYCDKYEELFKRPPEEAFIDPQNEALLTLHLPCAAKELCFDLDSLEFDREMFDLDEDDVAKRKKKYKKLNVEEIFAAKEKVEENLTPFNAALKKLTHKTEITPIAPLMFDNPTNTLRFDKRCEVNPHSAVLLRGNPFGDGWWLVLKPKEGYNGINYEQLLQTPETQAMLEKRKLLVECIDSDRALMRLYVGAIHTTREGTYEVKKIDAMKRIAFCEEYAWNGLATMPKVNENITILDTSVVENCAVRYNRNVLNTRVSLGNVRVEEFVQGYNRFRVTSAEGGKSVSQVEFETPLVCANYRTKSLFFSLPEDVLNKIPSENVFAAILGVRNVCVELASSIAFCSRKDVSSAMKFSNDPPNSKCVIFIYDCCPNGVGLSDKLFECAELLLEKAAYLVKNCPCERGCPLCICSGRGGGRAAGAKKIVKMMLDCMTTV
;
A
#
# COMPACT_ATOMS: atom_id res chain seq x y z
N MET A 1 13.76 20.62 -16.51
CA MET A 1 12.50 20.25 -17.22
C MET A 1 12.84 19.11 -18.15
N GLU A 2 12.07 18.04 -18.09
CA GLU A 2 12.24 16.86 -18.95
C GLU A 2 10.99 16.67 -19.79
N THR A 3 11.14 16.18 -21.03
CA THR A 3 10.01 15.95 -21.91
C THR A 3 9.95 14.48 -22.33
N VAL A 4 8.85 13.82 -22.03
CA VAL A 4 8.53 12.51 -22.57
C VAL A 4 7.76 12.73 -23.87
N PRO A 5 8.30 12.32 -25.01
CA PRO A 5 7.69 12.59 -26.32
C PRO A 5 6.38 11.83 -26.50
N ALA A 6 5.54 12.37 -27.38
CA ALA A 6 4.32 11.72 -27.82
C ALA A 6 4.58 10.34 -28.41
N ARG A 7 3.63 9.45 -28.24
CA ARG A 7 3.64 8.12 -28.84
C ARG A 7 2.49 8.00 -29.83
N SER A 8 2.77 7.52 -31.03
CA SER A 8 1.74 7.19 -32.02
C SER A 8 0.96 5.94 -31.60
N SER A 9 -0.27 5.86 -32.10
CA SER A 9 -1.12 4.67 -31.91
C SER A 9 -0.58 3.48 -32.71
N LYS A 10 -0.56 2.31 -32.08
CA LYS A 10 -0.39 1.01 -32.72
C LYS A 10 -1.71 0.24 -32.54
N ASP A 11 -2.63 0.41 -33.46
CA ASP A 11 -3.96 -0.19 -33.40
C ASP A 11 -4.41 -0.73 -34.77
N ALA A 12 -5.42 -1.59 -34.72
CA ALA A 12 -6.06 -2.13 -35.93
C ALA A 12 -7.59 -1.93 -35.86
N PRO A 13 -8.29 -1.79 -37.00
CA PRO A 13 -9.73 -1.88 -37.02
C PRO A 13 -10.18 -3.23 -36.42
N ILE A 14 -11.18 -3.23 -35.56
CA ILE A 14 -11.67 -4.45 -34.88
C ILE A 14 -12.16 -5.48 -35.88
N GLU A 15 -12.63 -5.05 -37.04
CA GLU A 15 -13.07 -5.90 -38.16
C GLU A 15 -11.95 -6.78 -38.73
N ASN A 16 -10.71 -6.25 -38.71
CA ASN A 16 -9.55 -6.95 -39.27
C ASN A 16 -8.90 -7.92 -38.30
N VAL A 17 -9.35 -7.90 -37.02
CA VAL A 17 -8.84 -8.82 -36.00
C VAL A 17 -9.36 -10.23 -36.30
N ASP A 18 -8.47 -11.23 -36.16
CA ASP A 18 -8.83 -12.64 -36.38
C ASP A 18 -10.06 -13.02 -35.51
N ARG A 19 -11.03 -13.69 -36.15
CA ARG A 19 -12.24 -14.20 -35.47
C ARG A 19 -11.95 -15.19 -34.33
N ASN A 20 -10.79 -15.80 -34.34
CA ASN A 20 -10.33 -16.65 -33.25
C ASN A 20 -9.88 -15.85 -32.03
N ILE A 21 -9.54 -14.58 -32.20
CA ILE A 21 -9.18 -13.64 -31.13
C ILE A 21 -10.44 -12.93 -30.64
N VAL A 22 -11.22 -12.31 -31.56
CA VAL A 22 -12.49 -11.62 -31.26
C VAL A 22 -13.57 -12.17 -32.20
N SER A 23 -14.59 -12.80 -31.63
CA SER A 23 -15.68 -13.39 -32.44
C SER A 23 -16.50 -12.33 -33.18
N GLU A 24 -17.18 -12.72 -34.26
CA GLU A 24 -18.04 -11.81 -35.04
C GLU A 24 -19.17 -11.25 -34.16
N GLU A 25 -19.68 -12.04 -33.23
CA GLU A 25 -20.67 -11.60 -32.23
C GLU A 25 -20.13 -10.47 -31.36
N MET A 26 -18.89 -10.61 -30.88
CA MET A 26 -18.24 -9.60 -30.05
C MET A 26 -17.86 -8.35 -30.84
N LYS A 27 -17.40 -8.48 -32.08
CA LYS A 27 -17.14 -7.34 -33.00
C LYS A 27 -18.39 -6.49 -33.19
N LEU A 28 -19.55 -7.16 -33.39
CA LEU A 28 -20.84 -6.49 -33.53
C LEU A 28 -21.20 -5.71 -32.26
N ILE A 29 -21.04 -6.32 -31.09
CA ILE A 29 -21.30 -5.70 -29.78
C ILE A 29 -20.35 -4.51 -29.56
N CYS A 30 -19.05 -4.65 -29.85
CA CYS A 30 -18.05 -3.59 -29.74
C CYS A 30 -18.43 -2.37 -30.58
N ARG A 31 -18.88 -2.58 -31.82
CA ARG A 31 -19.40 -1.48 -32.69
C ARG A 31 -20.57 -0.74 -32.05
N GLN A 32 -21.49 -1.48 -31.45
CA GLN A 32 -22.64 -0.88 -30.75
C GLN A 32 -22.26 -0.08 -29.49
N VAL A 33 -21.11 -0.37 -28.90
CA VAL A 33 -20.53 0.39 -27.78
C VAL A 33 -19.66 1.56 -28.27
N GLY A 34 -19.37 1.63 -29.57
CA GLY A 34 -18.52 2.68 -30.18
C GLY A 34 -17.03 2.34 -30.24
N ILE A 35 -16.68 1.05 -30.09
CA ILE A 35 -15.31 0.56 -30.21
C ILE A 35 -15.10 0.04 -31.63
N SER A 36 -14.36 0.80 -32.43
CA SER A 36 -14.07 0.47 -33.85
C SER A 36 -12.64 -0.02 -34.06
N ARG A 37 -11.76 0.19 -33.10
CA ARG A 37 -10.32 -0.17 -33.17
C ARG A 37 -9.87 -0.74 -31.83
N ILE A 38 -8.89 -1.65 -31.88
CA ILE A 38 -8.19 -2.15 -30.69
C ILE A 38 -6.69 -1.93 -30.81
N TYR A 39 -6.05 -1.68 -29.67
CA TYR A 39 -4.60 -1.49 -29.60
C TYR A 39 -3.87 -2.83 -29.63
N SER A 40 -2.62 -2.84 -30.10
CA SER A 40 -1.79 -4.05 -30.23
C SER A 40 -1.67 -4.83 -28.90
N HIS A 41 -1.52 -4.16 -27.77
CA HIS A 41 -1.45 -4.82 -26.46
C HIS A 41 -2.81 -5.43 -26.01
N GLN A 42 -3.93 -4.82 -26.44
CA GLN A 42 -5.26 -5.37 -26.17
C GLN A 42 -5.47 -6.64 -26.98
N GLU A 43 -5.16 -6.61 -28.28
CA GLU A 43 -5.25 -7.79 -29.16
C GLU A 43 -4.39 -8.95 -28.63
N GLU A 44 -3.13 -8.68 -28.26
CA GLU A 44 -2.23 -9.69 -27.73
C GLU A 44 -2.71 -10.29 -26.40
N ALA A 45 -3.20 -9.45 -25.47
CA ALA A 45 -3.75 -9.93 -24.21
C ALA A 45 -5.00 -10.79 -24.40
N ILE A 46 -5.91 -10.36 -25.29
CA ILE A 46 -7.13 -11.12 -25.64
C ILE A 46 -6.75 -12.45 -26.28
N ARG A 47 -5.81 -12.45 -27.21
CA ARG A 47 -5.32 -13.66 -27.89
C ARG A 47 -4.82 -14.70 -26.88
N ARG A 48 -3.96 -14.29 -25.95
CA ARG A 48 -3.41 -15.19 -24.90
C ARG A 48 -4.48 -15.69 -23.94
N ALA A 49 -5.35 -14.81 -23.48
CA ALA A 49 -6.46 -15.22 -22.62
C ALA A 49 -7.40 -16.22 -23.32
N ARG A 50 -7.58 -16.13 -24.63
CA ARG A 50 -8.38 -17.06 -25.43
C ARG A 50 -7.75 -18.44 -25.56
N THR A 51 -6.43 -18.54 -25.48
CA THR A 51 -5.72 -19.84 -25.49
C THR A 51 -5.64 -20.49 -24.10
N GLY A 52 -6.27 -19.89 -23.07
CA GLY A 52 -6.27 -20.43 -21.71
C GLY A 52 -5.03 -20.05 -20.90
N GLU A 53 -4.25 -19.07 -21.37
CA GLU A 53 -3.09 -18.57 -20.63
C GLU A 53 -3.54 -17.55 -19.59
N SER A 54 -2.97 -17.63 -18.39
CA SER A 54 -3.02 -16.51 -17.45
C SER A 54 -2.11 -15.37 -17.94
N VAL A 55 -2.62 -14.14 -17.93
CA VAL A 55 -1.95 -12.98 -18.55
C VAL A 55 -1.81 -11.84 -17.56
N VAL A 56 -0.67 -11.14 -17.60
CA VAL A 56 -0.49 -9.85 -16.94
C VAL A 56 -0.22 -8.74 -17.95
N VAL A 57 -1.06 -7.71 -17.95
CA VAL A 57 -0.93 -6.52 -18.81
C VAL A 57 -0.30 -5.39 -17.99
N SER A 58 0.99 -5.14 -18.21
CA SER A 58 1.76 -4.12 -17.49
C SER A 58 2.06 -2.93 -18.41
N THR A 59 1.02 -2.15 -18.71
CA THR A 59 1.11 -0.97 -19.59
C THR A 59 0.77 0.32 -18.82
N PRO A 60 1.20 1.50 -19.29
CA PRO A 60 0.92 2.78 -18.65
C PRO A 60 -0.56 3.01 -18.36
N THR A 61 -0.85 3.93 -17.43
CA THR A 61 -2.23 4.35 -17.17
C THR A 61 -2.89 4.94 -18.43
N ALA A 62 -4.22 4.84 -18.49
CA ALA A 62 -5.03 5.30 -19.63
C ALA A 62 -4.74 4.61 -20.99
N SER A 63 -4.06 3.47 -20.99
CA SER A 63 -3.85 2.66 -22.21
C SER A 63 -5.05 1.81 -22.62
N GLY A 64 -6.13 1.82 -21.85
CA GLY A 64 -7.32 1.01 -22.16
C GLY A 64 -7.24 -0.45 -21.70
N LYS A 65 -6.49 -0.75 -20.65
CA LYS A 65 -6.31 -2.10 -20.08
C LYS A 65 -7.61 -2.86 -19.83
N SER A 66 -8.71 -2.15 -19.52
CA SER A 66 -9.98 -2.80 -19.21
C SER A 66 -10.50 -3.69 -20.35
N LEU A 67 -10.26 -3.35 -21.61
CA LEU A 67 -10.69 -4.20 -22.73
C LEU A 67 -9.95 -5.54 -22.78
N CYS A 68 -8.73 -5.61 -22.23
CA CYS A 68 -7.93 -6.83 -22.17
C CYS A 68 -8.59 -7.93 -21.34
N TYR A 69 -9.49 -7.60 -20.41
CA TYR A 69 -10.26 -8.58 -19.64
C TYR A 69 -11.77 -8.53 -19.92
N ILE A 70 -12.33 -7.38 -20.30
CA ILE A 70 -13.76 -7.29 -20.64
C ILE A 70 -14.09 -8.23 -21.80
N ILE A 71 -13.35 -8.14 -22.90
CA ILE A 71 -13.62 -8.95 -24.09
C ILE A 71 -13.51 -10.45 -23.80
N PRO A 72 -12.42 -10.99 -23.20
CA PRO A 72 -12.32 -12.40 -22.87
C PRO A 72 -13.44 -12.90 -21.94
N ILE A 73 -13.83 -12.11 -20.93
CA ILE A 73 -14.95 -12.48 -20.04
C ILE A 73 -16.25 -12.60 -20.81
N LEU A 74 -16.57 -11.62 -21.63
CA LEU A 74 -17.83 -11.62 -22.38
C LEU A 74 -17.87 -12.73 -23.43
N GLU A 75 -16.73 -13.02 -24.09
CA GLU A 75 -16.57 -14.15 -24.99
C GLU A 75 -16.81 -15.49 -24.27
N LYS A 76 -16.21 -15.67 -23.09
CA LYS A 76 -16.39 -16.87 -22.28
C LYS A 76 -17.86 -17.06 -21.86
N ILE A 77 -18.52 -15.96 -21.45
CA ILE A 77 -19.94 -15.96 -21.10
C ILE A 77 -20.83 -16.31 -22.30
N MET A 78 -20.52 -15.81 -23.49
CA MET A 78 -21.25 -16.14 -24.72
C MET A 78 -21.08 -17.59 -25.13
N SER A 79 -19.87 -18.13 -25.01
CA SER A 79 -19.55 -19.48 -25.43
C SER A 79 -20.02 -20.53 -24.42
N GLU A 80 -19.82 -20.31 -23.14
CA GLU A 80 -20.07 -21.28 -22.07
C GLU A 80 -21.29 -20.90 -21.22
N PRO A 81 -22.35 -21.74 -21.18
CA PRO A 81 -23.59 -21.42 -20.46
C PRO A 81 -23.41 -21.17 -18.95
N ASN A 82 -22.43 -21.83 -18.33
CA ASN A 82 -22.23 -21.80 -16.89
C ASN A 82 -21.04 -20.93 -16.44
N ALA A 83 -20.21 -20.42 -17.36
CA ALA A 83 -19.02 -19.65 -17.03
C ALA A 83 -19.34 -18.51 -16.07
N ARG A 84 -18.46 -18.28 -15.10
CA ARG A 84 -18.52 -17.23 -14.10
C ARG A 84 -17.19 -16.46 -14.13
N ALA A 85 -17.25 -15.17 -13.80
CA ALA A 85 -16.09 -14.33 -13.63
C ALA A 85 -16.12 -13.61 -12.28
N LEU A 86 -14.96 -13.55 -11.63
CA LEU A 86 -14.72 -12.78 -10.41
C LEU A 86 -13.73 -11.67 -10.71
N LEU A 87 -14.12 -10.42 -10.50
CA LEU A 87 -13.25 -9.28 -10.72
C LEU A 87 -12.89 -8.63 -9.38
N MET A 88 -11.61 -8.47 -9.15
CA MET A 88 -11.08 -7.94 -7.91
C MET A 88 -10.43 -6.58 -8.14
N TYR A 89 -10.92 -5.59 -7.41
CA TYR A 89 -10.43 -4.22 -7.44
C TYR A 89 -9.96 -3.77 -6.06
N PRO A 90 -8.87 -3.00 -5.98
CA PRO A 90 -8.37 -2.50 -4.69
C PRO A 90 -9.26 -1.43 -4.06
N LEU A 91 -10.05 -0.72 -4.89
CA LEU A 91 -10.90 0.38 -4.46
C LEU A 91 -12.36 0.21 -4.92
N LYS A 92 -13.31 0.50 -4.04
CA LYS A 92 -14.76 0.45 -4.32
C LYS A 92 -15.19 1.37 -5.47
N ALA A 93 -14.60 2.57 -5.56
CA ALA A 93 -14.93 3.52 -6.63
C ALA A 93 -14.58 2.96 -8.02
N LEU A 94 -13.44 2.29 -8.14
CA LEU A 94 -13.01 1.64 -9.38
C LEU A 94 -13.96 0.50 -9.76
N ALA A 95 -14.40 -0.28 -8.79
CA ALA A 95 -15.37 -1.39 -8.99
C ALA A 95 -16.67 -0.90 -9.62
N ASN A 96 -17.23 0.22 -9.15
CA ASN A 96 -18.47 0.78 -9.68
C ASN A 96 -18.30 1.27 -11.13
N ASN A 97 -17.22 1.97 -11.45
CA ASN A 97 -16.95 2.46 -12.81
C ASN A 97 -16.78 1.30 -13.80
N GLN A 98 -16.19 0.21 -13.37
CA GLN A 98 -16.04 -0.97 -14.21
C GLN A 98 -17.36 -1.72 -14.39
N ALA A 99 -18.21 -1.78 -13.36
CA ALA A 99 -19.56 -2.33 -13.51
C ALA A 99 -20.36 -1.59 -14.58
N GLU A 100 -20.30 -0.25 -14.60
CA GLU A 100 -20.92 0.56 -15.64
C GLU A 100 -20.33 0.28 -17.04
N SER A 101 -19.03 0.04 -17.11
CA SER A 101 -18.36 -0.32 -18.37
C SER A 101 -18.88 -1.63 -18.93
N PHE A 102 -18.98 -2.69 -18.12
CA PHE A 102 -19.56 -3.96 -18.53
C PHE A 102 -21.05 -3.85 -18.89
N GLN A 103 -21.80 -3.02 -18.16
CA GLN A 103 -23.21 -2.82 -18.39
C GLN A 103 -23.49 -2.29 -19.80
N LYS A 104 -22.63 -1.40 -20.34
CA LYS A 104 -22.73 -0.90 -21.72
C LYS A 104 -22.69 -2.02 -22.77
N PHE A 105 -21.85 -3.02 -22.57
CA PHE A 105 -21.78 -4.18 -23.48
C PHE A 105 -23.03 -5.07 -23.36
N ILE A 106 -23.54 -5.30 -22.16
CA ILE A 106 -24.78 -6.07 -21.95
C ILE A 106 -25.97 -5.37 -22.60
N GLU A 107 -26.08 -4.06 -22.45
CA GLU A 107 -27.13 -3.26 -23.10
C GLU A 107 -26.98 -3.26 -24.63
N ALA A 108 -25.74 -3.21 -25.13
CA ALA A 108 -25.49 -3.38 -26.56
C ALA A 108 -25.96 -4.75 -27.07
N ALA A 109 -25.66 -5.81 -26.31
CA ALA A 109 -26.17 -7.16 -26.64
C ALA A 109 -27.70 -7.23 -26.65
N LYS A 110 -28.38 -6.59 -25.69
CA LYS A 110 -29.86 -6.50 -25.66
C LYS A 110 -30.40 -5.76 -26.89
N ARG A 111 -29.77 -4.65 -27.30
CA ARG A 111 -30.16 -3.92 -28.51
C ARG A 111 -30.02 -4.76 -29.77
N VAL A 112 -28.92 -5.54 -29.89
CA VAL A 112 -28.70 -6.44 -31.03
C VAL A 112 -29.78 -7.53 -31.08
N VAL A 113 -30.10 -8.14 -29.95
CA VAL A 113 -31.18 -9.16 -29.87
C VAL A 113 -32.54 -8.57 -30.27
N ALA A 114 -32.88 -7.39 -29.77
CA ALA A 114 -34.14 -6.72 -30.08
C ALA A 114 -34.24 -6.29 -31.56
N ALA A 115 -33.17 -5.75 -32.14
CA ALA A 115 -33.11 -5.34 -33.55
C ALA A 115 -33.36 -6.52 -34.50
N ARG A 116 -32.87 -7.69 -34.17
CA ARG A 116 -33.03 -8.89 -35.00
C ARG A 116 -34.45 -9.51 -34.93
N GLN A 117 -35.12 -9.34 -33.82
CA GLN A 117 -36.56 -9.69 -33.75
C GLN A 117 -37.39 -8.86 -34.72
N ASN A 118 -36.85 -7.71 -35.19
CA ASN A 118 -37.46 -6.79 -36.15
C ASN A 118 -36.94 -6.95 -37.61
N GLY A 119 -36.26 -8.10 -37.95
CA GLY A 119 -35.95 -8.47 -39.32
C GLY A 119 -34.53 -8.14 -39.84
N PHE A 120 -33.61 -7.69 -39.00
CA PHE A 120 -32.19 -7.48 -39.39
C PHE A 120 -31.42 -8.82 -39.50
N THR A 121 -30.71 -9.04 -40.61
CA THR A 121 -29.99 -10.30 -40.90
C THR A 121 -28.47 -10.10 -40.89
N ASP A 122 -27.83 -10.21 -39.74
CA ASP A 122 -26.39 -10.44 -39.67
C ASP A 122 -26.10 -11.93 -39.43
N ASN A 123 -25.03 -12.44 -39.99
CA ASN A 123 -24.66 -13.86 -39.95
C ASN A 123 -23.93 -14.22 -38.63
N VAL A 124 -24.56 -13.94 -37.48
CA VAL A 124 -24.05 -14.15 -36.14
C VAL A 124 -24.93 -15.09 -35.32
N ASN A 125 -24.35 -15.77 -34.34
CA ASN A 125 -25.06 -16.69 -33.47
C ASN A 125 -25.83 -15.96 -32.35
N LEU A 126 -27.13 -15.76 -32.55
CA LEU A 126 -28.01 -15.10 -31.60
C LEU A 126 -28.07 -15.77 -30.23
N GLY A 127 -27.97 -17.10 -30.17
CA GLY A 127 -28.00 -17.83 -28.91
C GLY A 127 -26.83 -17.41 -27.99
N LYS A 128 -25.66 -17.13 -28.57
CA LYS A 128 -24.51 -16.59 -27.83
C LYS A 128 -24.79 -15.17 -27.33
N ILE A 129 -25.28 -14.28 -28.19
CA ILE A 129 -25.58 -12.88 -27.83
C ILE A 129 -26.70 -12.85 -26.77
N SER A 130 -27.71 -13.70 -26.88
CA SER A 130 -28.78 -13.77 -25.90
C SER A 130 -28.30 -14.20 -24.51
N ARG A 131 -27.30 -15.09 -24.43
CA ARG A 131 -26.69 -15.45 -23.14
C ARG A 131 -26.05 -14.25 -22.46
N LEU A 132 -25.40 -13.39 -23.25
CA LEU A 132 -24.81 -12.15 -22.72
C LEU A 132 -25.89 -11.13 -22.36
N ALA A 133 -26.91 -10.95 -23.19
CA ALA A 133 -28.02 -10.06 -22.93
C ALA A 133 -28.75 -10.38 -21.61
N ASN A 134 -28.80 -11.68 -21.22
CA ASN A 134 -29.39 -12.16 -19.97
C ASN A 134 -28.41 -12.20 -18.80
N CYS A 135 -27.13 -11.86 -19.01
CA CYS A 135 -26.12 -11.80 -17.95
C CYS A 135 -26.36 -10.60 -17.05
N GLN A 136 -26.15 -10.79 -15.76
CA GLN A 136 -26.15 -9.71 -14.77
C GLN A 136 -24.77 -9.55 -14.14
N ILE A 137 -24.43 -8.30 -13.87
CA ILE A 137 -23.24 -7.90 -13.11
C ILE A 137 -23.68 -7.47 -11.73
N LYS A 138 -22.97 -7.90 -10.71
CA LYS A 138 -23.24 -7.52 -9.34
C LYS A 138 -21.94 -7.09 -8.65
N VAL A 139 -22.03 -5.99 -7.92
CA VAL A 139 -20.95 -5.55 -7.01
C VAL A 139 -21.26 -6.13 -5.64
N CYS A 140 -20.31 -6.88 -5.08
CA CYS A 140 -20.40 -7.50 -3.76
C CYS A 140 -19.24 -6.98 -2.91
N ASP A 141 -19.50 -5.99 -2.10
CA ASP A 141 -18.49 -5.34 -1.25
C ASP A 141 -19.01 -5.08 0.17
N GLY A 142 -18.22 -4.38 0.99
CA GLY A 142 -18.60 -4.05 2.36
C GLY A 142 -19.81 -3.11 2.49
N ASP A 143 -20.21 -2.42 1.39
CA ASP A 143 -21.37 -1.54 1.38
C ASP A 143 -22.66 -2.27 0.97
N SER A 144 -22.54 -3.52 0.45
CA SER A 144 -23.69 -4.36 0.11
C SER A 144 -24.33 -4.90 1.38
N ASP A 145 -25.64 -4.74 1.51
CA ASP A 145 -26.37 -5.26 2.67
C ASP A 145 -26.58 -6.79 2.64
N ALA A 146 -27.10 -7.35 3.72
CA ALA A 146 -27.27 -8.80 3.85
C ALA A 146 -28.29 -9.35 2.82
N ARG A 147 -29.31 -8.56 2.44
CA ARG A 147 -30.33 -8.92 1.47
C ARG A 147 -29.74 -8.92 0.06
N GLU A 148 -29.00 -7.86 -0.31
CA GLU A 148 -28.28 -7.80 -1.58
C GLU A 148 -27.33 -8.98 -1.74
N LYS A 149 -26.53 -9.29 -0.70
CA LYS A 149 -25.62 -10.46 -0.71
C LYS A 149 -26.37 -11.79 -0.88
N ALA A 150 -27.54 -11.93 -0.26
CA ALA A 150 -28.38 -13.13 -0.44
C ALA A 150 -28.94 -13.24 -1.87
N GLU A 151 -29.41 -12.12 -2.45
CA GLU A 151 -29.89 -12.06 -3.84
C GLU A 151 -28.76 -12.37 -4.84
N ILE A 152 -27.52 -11.87 -4.60
CA ILE A 152 -26.37 -12.17 -5.43
C ILE A 152 -26.07 -13.68 -5.42
N ARG A 153 -26.10 -14.33 -4.26
CA ARG A 153 -25.86 -15.76 -4.10
C ARG A 153 -26.93 -16.64 -4.80
N ALA A 154 -28.19 -16.25 -4.67
CA ALA A 154 -29.31 -17.00 -5.22
C ALA A 154 -29.44 -16.88 -6.75
N GLY A 155 -28.97 -15.77 -7.34
CA GLY A 155 -29.22 -15.43 -8.73
C GLY A 155 -28.43 -16.30 -9.72
N ASN A 156 -29.16 -17.03 -10.59
CA ASN A 156 -28.55 -17.83 -11.66
C ASN A 156 -27.94 -16.98 -12.78
N THR A 157 -28.43 -15.76 -12.98
CA THR A 157 -27.98 -14.79 -14.00
C THR A 157 -26.79 -13.95 -13.56
N ASN A 158 -26.44 -13.96 -12.27
CA ASN A 158 -25.30 -13.25 -11.69
C ASN A 158 -23.99 -13.94 -12.09
N ARG A 159 -23.52 -13.69 -13.30
CA ARG A 159 -22.38 -14.39 -13.89
C ARG A 159 -21.05 -13.63 -13.72
N ILE A 160 -21.12 -12.35 -13.48
CA ILE A 160 -19.97 -11.48 -13.25
C ILE A 160 -20.14 -10.85 -11.87
N ILE A 161 -19.18 -11.16 -10.97
CA ILE A 161 -19.14 -10.61 -9.62
C ILE A 161 -17.92 -9.70 -9.50
N ILE A 162 -18.16 -8.46 -9.10
CA ILE A 162 -17.11 -7.48 -8.82
C ILE A 162 -16.99 -7.35 -7.30
N THR A 163 -15.79 -7.48 -6.79
CA THR A 163 -15.52 -7.47 -5.35
C THR A 163 -14.16 -6.83 -5.01
N ASN A 164 -13.79 -6.86 -3.75
CA ASN A 164 -12.46 -6.50 -3.25
C ASN A 164 -11.90 -7.60 -2.34
N PRO A 165 -10.59 -7.57 -2.01
CA PRO A 165 -10.00 -8.63 -1.17
C PRO A 165 -10.70 -8.81 0.18
N ASP A 166 -11.06 -7.71 0.85
CA ASP A 166 -11.72 -7.78 2.15
C ASP A 166 -13.06 -8.52 2.06
N SER A 167 -13.85 -8.24 1.03
CA SER A 167 -15.15 -8.91 0.82
C SER A 167 -15.00 -10.36 0.41
N LEU A 168 -13.99 -10.69 -0.43
CA LEU A 168 -13.68 -12.07 -0.77
C LEU A 168 -13.30 -12.87 0.47
N HIS A 169 -12.50 -12.27 1.37
CA HIS A 169 -12.12 -12.91 2.63
C HIS A 169 -13.32 -13.37 3.45
N TRP A 170 -14.41 -12.59 3.47
CA TRP A 170 -15.67 -12.94 4.14
C TRP A 170 -16.62 -13.78 3.29
N MET A 171 -16.40 -13.89 1.97
CA MET A 171 -17.13 -14.82 1.10
C MET A 171 -16.70 -16.28 1.30
N LEU A 172 -15.40 -16.52 1.46
CA LEU A 172 -14.84 -17.87 1.51
C LEU A 172 -15.43 -18.74 2.62
N PRO A 173 -15.60 -18.30 3.88
CA PRO A 173 -16.23 -19.13 4.92
C PRO A 173 -17.70 -19.44 4.63
N GLN A 174 -18.32 -18.74 3.68
CA GLN A 174 -19.68 -18.97 3.24
C GLN A 174 -19.75 -19.74 1.90
N HIS A 175 -18.63 -20.36 1.46
CA HIS A 175 -18.52 -21.01 0.14
C HIS A 175 -19.65 -21.99 -0.15
N ALA A 176 -20.16 -22.70 0.86
CA ALA A 176 -21.26 -23.65 0.66
C ALA A 176 -22.54 -22.98 0.12
N SER A 177 -22.79 -21.71 0.49
CA SER A 177 -23.95 -20.95 -0.01
C SER A 177 -23.78 -20.47 -1.45
N TRP A 178 -22.56 -20.37 -1.94
CA TRP A 178 -22.22 -20.06 -3.33
C TRP A 178 -22.13 -21.36 -4.18
N GLY A 179 -21.66 -22.43 -3.57
CA GLY A 179 -21.62 -23.81 -4.05
C GLY A 179 -20.93 -24.01 -5.41
N LYS A 180 -21.22 -25.15 -6.00
CA LYS A 180 -20.71 -25.56 -7.32
C LYS A 180 -21.12 -24.58 -8.43
N LYS A 181 -22.28 -23.91 -8.29
CA LYS A 181 -22.78 -22.97 -9.32
C LYS A 181 -21.82 -21.81 -9.54
N PHE A 182 -21.17 -21.32 -8.49
CA PHE A 182 -20.20 -20.23 -8.61
C PHE A 182 -18.77 -20.74 -8.68
N PHE A 183 -18.25 -21.33 -7.61
CA PHE A 183 -16.83 -21.73 -7.51
C PHE A 183 -16.45 -22.83 -8.49
N GLY A 184 -17.33 -23.80 -8.73
CA GLY A 184 -17.11 -24.87 -9.71
C GLY A 184 -17.13 -24.40 -11.17
N ASN A 185 -17.73 -23.25 -11.45
CA ASN A 185 -17.83 -22.67 -12.80
C ASN A 185 -17.04 -21.35 -12.93
N LEU A 186 -16.22 -21.01 -11.95
CA LEU A 186 -15.39 -19.80 -11.95
C LEU A 186 -14.26 -19.96 -12.97
N SER A 187 -14.49 -19.48 -14.19
CA SER A 187 -13.58 -19.67 -15.32
C SER A 187 -12.46 -18.62 -15.31
N LEU A 188 -12.81 -17.38 -14.97
CA LEU A 188 -11.88 -16.24 -15.05
C LEU A 188 -11.88 -15.45 -13.75
N ILE A 189 -10.69 -15.13 -13.27
CA ILE A 189 -10.45 -14.22 -12.15
C ILE A 189 -9.64 -13.03 -12.68
N VAL A 190 -10.17 -11.83 -12.50
CA VAL A 190 -9.47 -10.60 -12.86
C VAL A 190 -8.90 -9.96 -11.62
N LEU A 191 -7.63 -9.59 -11.66
CA LEU A 191 -6.97 -8.77 -10.66
C LEU A 191 -6.54 -7.47 -11.28
N ASP A 192 -7.30 -6.40 -11.05
CA ASP A 192 -6.97 -5.08 -11.57
C ASP A 192 -6.03 -4.32 -10.62
N GLU A 193 -5.10 -3.55 -11.20
CA GLU A 193 -4.05 -2.80 -10.49
C GLU A 193 -3.20 -3.70 -9.55
N ALA A 194 -2.74 -4.85 -10.05
CA ALA A 194 -2.03 -5.88 -9.29
C ALA A 194 -0.80 -5.35 -8.54
N HIS A 195 -0.14 -4.30 -9.04
CA HIS A 195 1.03 -3.67 -8.39
C HIS A 195 0.73 -3.09 -7.00
N ILE A 196 -0.53 -2.82 -6.67
CA ILE A 196 -0.92 -2.32 -5.35
C ILE A 196 -0.78 -3.41 -4.27
N PHE A 197 -0.93 -4.66 -4.68
CA PHE A 197 -0.82 -5.81 -3.79
C PHE A 197 0.65 -6.20 -3.60
N HIS A 198 1.42 -5.34 -2.96
CA HIS A 198 2.82 -5.57 -2.56
C HIS A 198 2.96 -5.57 -1.04
N GLY A 199 4.14 -5.93 -0.54
CA GLY A 199 4.43 -5.97 0.89
C GLY A 199 3.47 -6.85 1.68
N ILE A 200 3.06 -6.43 2.86
CA ILE A 200 2.15 -7.18 3.75
C ILE A 200 0.79 -7.41 3.09
N MET A 201 0.21 -6.36 2.49
CA MET A 201 -1.09 -6.47 1.84
C MET A 201 -1.06 -7.48 0.70
N GLY A 202 -0.01 -7.44 -0.13
CA GLY A 202 0.16 -8.39 -1.22
C GLY A 202 0.34 -9.84 -0.73
N SER A 203 1.10 -10.03 0.34
CA SER A 203 1.30 -11.34 0.96
C SER A 203 0.00 -11.93 1.51
N ASN A 204 -0.82 -11.12 2.17
CA ASN A 204 -2.16 -11.53 2.62
C ASN A 204 -3.09 -11.86 1.45
N VAL A 205 -3.10 -11.05 0.40
CA VAL A 205 -3.91 -11.30 -0.81
C VAL A 205 -3.46 -12.56 -1.53
N ALA A 206 -2.16 -12.84 -1.57
CA ALA A 206 -1.63 -14.09 -2.11
C ALA A 206 -2.14 -15.32 -1.35
N LEU A 207 -2.17 -15.27 -0.02
CA LEU A 207 -2.74 -16.33 0.81
C LEU A 207 -4.26 -16.45 0.66
N LEU A 208 -4.94 -15.32 0.46
CA LEU A 208 -6.37 -15.30 0.16
C LEU A 208 -6.68 -16.00 -1.18
N PHE A 209 -5.88 -15.78 -2.22
CA PHE A 209 -6.04 -16.49 -3.50
C PHE A 209 -5.78 -17.98 -3.39
N ARG A 210 -4.80 -18.41 -2.59
CA ARG A 210 -4.56 -19.84 -2.33
C ARG A 210 -5.79 -20.48 -1.70
N ARG A 211 -6.43 -19.83 -0.75
CA ARG A 211 -7.69 -20.26 -0.14
C ARG A 211 -8.84 -20.29 -1.16
N LEU A 212 -8.94 -19.28 -2.03
CA LEU A 212 -9.93 -19.26 -3.12
C LEU A 212 -9.76 -20.43 -4.06
N ILE A 213 -8.54 -20.70 -4.52
CA ILE A 213 -8.22 -21.81 -5.44
C ILE A 213 -8.55 -23.16 -4.76
N ARG A 214 -8.25 -23.26 -3.46
CA ARG A 214 -8.60 -24.44 -2.65
C ARG A 214 -10.11 -24.67 -2.61
N VAL A 215 -10.89 -23.64 -2.42
CA VAL A 215 -12.36 -23.72 -2.46
C VAL A 215 -12.84 -24.09 -3.87
N CYS A 216 -12.28 -23.49 -4.92
CA CYS A 216 -12.61 -23.85 -6.31
C CYS A 216 -12.31 -25.33 -6.60
N ASN A 217 -11.17 -25.84 -6.16
CA ASN A 217 -10.77 -27.25 -6.31
C ASN A 217 -11.78 -28.20 -5.65
N ASN A 218 -12.25 -27.89 -4.44
CA ASN A 218 -13.29 -28.67 -3.75
C ASN A 218 -14.59 -28.81 -4.56
N TYR A 219 -14.86 -27.86 -5.46
CA TYR A 219 -15.99 -27.90 -6.38
C TYR A 219 -15.65 -28.42 -7.78
N GLY A 220 -14.47 -29.04 -7.96
CA GLY A 220 -13.99 -29.61 -9.21
C GLY A 220 -13.41 -28.63 -10.21
N ASN A 221 -12.93 -27.46 -9.74
CA ASN A 221 -12.33 -26.43 -10.55
C ASN A 221 -10.95 -26.02 -9.97
N PRO A 222 -9.89 -26.81 -10.17
CA PRO A 222 -8.58 -26.54 -9.59
C PRO A 222 -7.79 -25.42 -10.30
N THR A 223 -8.19 -25.05 -11.52
CA THR A 223 -7.37 -24.21 -12.40
C THR A 223 -8.14 -23.02 -13.01
N PRO A 224 -8.76 -22.14 -12.21
CA PRO A 224 -9.31 -20.91 -12.76
C PRO A 224 -8.19 -20.07 -13.40
N GLU A 225 -8.50 -19.44 -14.55
CA GLU A 225 -7.55 -18.60 -15.28
C GLU A 225 -7.51 -17.18 -14.67
N PHE A 226 -6.32 -16.54 -14.72
CA PHE A 226 -6.15 -15.18 -14.24
C PHE A 226 -5.84 -14.21 -15.37
N ILE A 227 -6.54 -13.06 -15.38
CA ILE A 227 -6.18 -11.91 -16.22
C ILE A 227 -5.87 -10.76 -15.26
N CYS A 228 -4.60 -10.38 -15.18
CA CYS A 228 -4.13 -9.33 -14.30
C CYS A 228 -3.80 -8.06 -15.09
N THR A 229 -4.10 -6.90 -14.52
CA THR A 229 -3.58 -5.64 -15.03
C THR A 229 -2.71 -4.99 -13.98
N SER A 230 -1.70 -4.27 -14.42
CA SER A 230 -0.75 -3.60 -13.55
C SER A 230 -0.32 -2.27 -14.14
N ALA A 231 0.13 -1.34 -13.29
CA ALA A 231 1.03 -0.31 -13.76
C ALA A 231 2.35 -0.93 -14.19
N THR A 232 3.22 -0.13 -14.77
CA THR A 232 4.56 -0.57 -15.17
C THR A 232 5.38 -0.88 -13.90
N ILE A 233 5.68 -2.15 -13.68
CA ILE A 233 6.61 -2.67 -12.68
C ILE A 233 7.66 -3.53 -13.38
N ARG A 234 8.80 -3.76 -12.73
CA ARG A 234 9.94 -4.47 -13.35
C ARG A 234 9.70 -5.97 -13.49
N ASN A 235 8.98 -6.57 -12.55
CA ASN A 235 8.77 -8.02 -12.42
C ASN A 235 7.28 -8.43 -12.48
N PRO A 236 6.51 -8.07 -13.52
CA PRO A 236 5.05 -8.29 -13.52
C PRO A 236 4.68 -9.78 -13.50
N SER A 237 5.38 -10.65 -14.23
CA SER A 237 5.06 -12.07 -14.29
C SER A 237 5.39 -12.77 -12.97
N GLU A 238 6.56 -12.51 -12.40
CA GLU A 238 6.99 -13.08 -11.11
C GLU A 238 6.08 -12.63 -9.98
N HIS A 239 5.71 -11.35 -9.98
CA HIS A 239 4.81 -10.80 -8.98
C HIS A 239 3.42 -11.44 -9.05
N VAL A 240 2.84 -11.55 -10.24
CA VAL A 240 1.53 -12.21 -10.42
C VAL A 240 1.61 -13.71 -10.13
N LYS A 241 2.71 -14.39 -10.49
CA LYS A 241 2.94 -15.79 -10.08
C LYS A 241 2.94 -15.93 -8.56
N ALA A 242 3.65 -15.07 -7.85
CA ALA A 242 3.69 -15.10 -6.38
C ALA A 242 2.31 -14.81 -5.76
N LEU A 243 1.50 -13.91 -6.35
CA LEU A 243 0.13 -13.63 -5.93
C LEU A 243 -0.82 -14.82 -6.17
N THR A 244 -0.80 -15.41 -7.37
CA THR A 244 -1.87 -16.30 -7.87
C THR A 244 -1.46 -17.76 -7.96
N THR A 245 -0.19 -18.10 -7.76
CA THR A 245 0.43 -19.41 -8.02
C THR A 245 0.44 -19.81 -9.51
N ARG A 246 -0.01 -18.95 -10.42
CA ARG A 246 -0.10 -19.23 -11.86
C ARG A 246 1.06 -18.64 -12.63
N ASN A 247 1.66 -19.41 -13.51
CA ASN A 247 2.57 -18.88 -14.50
C ASN A 247 1.79 -17.94 -15.42
N THR A 248 2.28 -16.74 -15.61
CA THR A 248 1.63 -15.71 -16.42
C THR A 248 2.55 -15.20 -17.52
N SER A 249 1.98 -14.97 -18.68
CA SER A 249 2.67 -14.27 -19.76
C SER A 249 2.47 -12.75 -19.62
N SER A 250 3.54 -11.98 -19.80
CA SER A 250 3.50 -10.52 -19.68
C SER A 250 3.27 -9.82 -21.03
N VAL A 251 2.38 -8.81 -21.03
CA VAL A 251 2.18 -7.86 -22.13
C VAL A 251 2.56 -6.47 -21.62
N ALA A 252 3.76 -6.00 -21.97
CA ALA A 252 4.34 -4.76 -21.45
C ALA A 252 4.33 -3.59 -22.44
N GLU A 253 4.37 -3.87 -23.76
CA GLU A 253 4.37 -2.82 -24.78
C GLU A 253 2.97 -2.23 -24.98
N SER A 254 2.84 -0.92 -24.81
CA SER A 254 1.56 -0.24 -25.04
C SER A 254 1.42 0.20 -26.48
N GLY A 255 0.31 -0.17 -27.13
CA GLY A 255 -0.11 0.38 -28.43
C GLY A 255 -0.98 1.64 -28.32
N ALA A 256 -1.29 2.10 -27.10
CA ALA A 256 -2.10 3.30 -26.94
C ALA A 256 -1.29 4.58 -27.25
N PRO A 257 -1.89 5.58 -27.91
CA PRO A 257 -1.24 6.86 -28.13
C PRO A 257 -1.09 7.64 -26.82
N SER A 258 -0.07 8.49 -26.76
CA SER A 258 0.11 9.45 -25.68
C SER A 258 0.57 10.79 -26.25
N GLY A 259 0.08 11.90 -25.69
CA GLY A 259 0.59 13.24 -26.00
C GLY A 259 1.95 13.48 -25.33
N ASP A 260 2.60 14.59 -25.73
CA ASP A 260 3.81 15.06 -25.05
C ASP A 260 3.57 15.33 -23.59
N LYS A 261 4.47 14.90 -22.75
CA LYS A 261 4.40 15.18 -21.32
C LYS A 261 5.65 15.91 -20.85
N ARG A 262 5.47 17.09 -20.30
CA ARG A 262 6.54 17.92 -19.74
C ARG A 262 6.57 17.77 -18.23
N PHE A 263 7.70 17.32 -17.72
CA PHE A 263 7.96 17.23 -16.29
C PHE A 263 8.79 18.43 -15.84
N MET A 264 8.34 19.06 -14.75
CA MET A 264 9.06 20.15 -14.11
C MET A 264 9.32 19.75 -12.66
N LEU A 265 10.58 19.76 -12.23
CA LEU A 265 10.96 19.69 -10.84
C LEU A 265 11.23 21.10 -10.33
N TRP A 266 10.44 21.52 -9.37
CA TRP A 266 10.48 22.86 -8.77
C TRP A 266 11.02 22.79 -7.36
N GLN A 267 12.13 23.47 -7.11
CA GLN A 267 12.70 23.59 -5.78
C GLN A 267 12.31 24.94 -5.17
N PRO A 268 11.56 24.98 -4.04
CA PRO A 268 11.20 26.22 -3.39
C PRO A 268 12.41 27.06 -3.00
N ALA A 269 12.31 28.37 -3.15
CA ALA A 269 13.40 29.30 -2.85
C ALA A 269 13.74 29.32 -1.36
N GLU A 270 15.01 29.55 -1.04
CA GLU A 270 15.48 29.76 0.33
C GLU A 270 14.93 31.09 0.88
N LEU A 271 14.43 31.04 2.13
CA LEU A 271 14.02 32.22 2.85
C LEU A 271 15.28 32.92 3.43
N LYS A 272 15.49 34.17 3.08
CA LYS A 272 16.45 35.00 3.78
C LYS A 272 15.79 35.39 5.10
N LEU A 273 16.26 34.86 6.23
CA LEU A 273 15.89 35.34 7.56
C LEU A 273 16.35 36.80 7.68
N SER A 274 15.46 37.73 7.40
CA SER A 274 15.70 39.13 7.73
C SER A 274 15.59 39.25 9.25
N SER A 275 16.66 39.63 9.90
CA SER A 275 16.73 39.99 11.31
C SER A 275 15.87 41.25 11.56
N LYS A 276 14.56 41.17 11.46
CA LYS A 276 13.60 42.17 11.92
C LYS A 276 13.09 41.78 13.29
N GLY A 277 13.82 42.12 14.30
CA GLY A 277 13.48 42.00 15.71
C GLY A 277 14.77 42.00 16.52
N GLY A 278 15.14 43.13 17.11
CA GLY A 278 16.37 43.34 17.87
C GLY A 278 16.45 42.55 19.19
N GLY A 279 16.49 41.25 19.08
CA GLY A 279 16.88 40.31 20.13
C GLY A 279 18.12 39.60 19.62
N GLU A 280 19.23 39.70 20.34
CA GLU A 280 20.39 38.87 20.11
C GLU A 280 19.97 37.41 20.14
N VAL A 281 19.95 36.77 18.95
CA VAL A 281 19.85 35.32 18.85
C VAL A 281 21.16 34.78 19.42
N SER A 282 21.11 34.03 20.51
CA SER A 282 22.30 33.38 21.05
C SER A 282 22.90 32.52 19.94
N THR A 283 24.16 32.80 19.60
CA THR A 283 24.92 32.14 18.52
C THR A 283 25.16 30.66 18.73
N ASP A 284 24.63 30.05 19.80
CA ASP A 284 24.90 28.70 20.23
C ASP A 284 23.79 27.69 19.92
N ASP A 285 22.65 28.12 19.35
CA ASP A 285 21.58 27.16 18.95
C ASP A 285 21.79 26.72 17.50
N PRO A 286 22.27 25.47 17.26
CA PRO A 286 22.53 24.95 15.92
C PRO A 286 21.29 24.84 15.05
N VAL A 287 20.09 24.87 15.64
CA VAL A 287 18.80 24.80 14.92
C VAL A 287 18.40 26.19 14.39
N ALA A 288 18.82 27.27 15.04
CA ALA A 288 18.47 28.65 14.66
C ALA A 288 19.11 29.10 13.34
N GLU A 289 20.22 28.50 12.92
CA GLU A 289 20.92 28.80 11.65
C GLU A 289 20.46 27.97 10.47
N MET A 290 19.49 27.07 10.63
CA MET A 290 19.01 26.27 9.51
C MET A 290 18.28 27.16 8.51
N LYS A 291 18.83 27.27 7.31
CA LYS A 291 18.15 27.92 6.18
C LYS A 291 16.85 27.16 5.90
N THR A 292 15.72 27.83 6.04
CA THR A 292 14.41 27.29 5.68
C THR A 292 14.04 27.72 4.27
N ARG A 293 13.30 26.87 3.57
CA ARG A 293 12.73 27.18 2.24
C ARG A 293 11.27 27.62 2.38
N LYS A 294 10.74 28.23 1.33
CA LYS A 294 9.30 28.49 1.24
C LYS A 294 8.52 27.16 1.34
N SER A 295 7.39 27.19 2.03
CA SER A 295 6.53 26.02 2.19
C SER A 295 6.14 25.41 0.84
N PRO A 296 6.38 24.11 0.60
CA PRO A 296 5.96 23.43 -0.63
C PRO A 296 4.44 23.49 -0.85
N ASN A 297 3.65 23.49 0.22
CA ASN A 297 2.19 23.66 0.15
C ASN A 297 1.81 25.05 -0.36
N HIS A 298 2.53 26.08 0.07
CA HIS A 298 2.34 27.46 -0.40
C HIS A 298 2.70 27.59 -1.89
N GLU A 299 3.87 27.07 -2.30
CA GLU A 299 4.28 27.08 -3.70
C GLU A 299 3.25 26.32 -4.58
N ALA A 300 2.75 25.18 -4.11
CA ALA A 300 1.68 24.45 -4.80
C ALA A 300 0.40 25.30 -4.92
N ALA A 301 0.02 26.01 -3.86
CA ALA A 301 -1.16 26.86 -3.90
C ALA A 301 -1.02 28.02 -4.89
N VAL A 302 0.17 28.62 -4.98
CA VAL A 302 0.48 29.66 -5.98
C VAL A 302 0.40 29.08 -7.40
N PHE A 303 1.05 27.94 -7.68
CA PHE A 303 0.96 27.28 -8.98
C PHE A 303 -0.47 26.95 -9.37
N ILE A 304 -1.27 26.39 -8.47
CA ILE A 304 -2.68 26.04 -8.75
C ILE A 304 -3.49 27.29 -9.05
N ALA A 305 -3.29 28.38 -8.30
CA ALA A 305 -3.99 29.63 -8.53
C ALA A 305 -3.66 30.22 -9.92
N ASP A 306 -2.38 30.18 -10.30
CA ASP A 306 -1.94 30.67 -11.62
C ASP A 306 -2.45 29.80 -12.77
N LEU A 307 -2.42 28.44 -12.62
CA LEU A 307 -3.01 27.52 -13.59
C LEU A 307 -4.50 27.80 -13.77
N ALA A 308 -5.24 27.96 -12.66
CA ALA A 308 -6.68 28.25 -12.69
C ALA A 308 -7.01 29.57 -13.39
N LYS A 309 -6.22 30.64 -13.14
CA LYS A 309 -6.38 31.95 -13.83
C LYS A 309 -6.16 31.84 -15.34
N ASN A 310 -5.27 30.95 -15.75
CA ASN A 310 -4.99 30.69 -17.18
C ASN A 310 -5.93 29.63 -17.81
N GLY A 311 -6.98 29.22 -17.11
CA GLY A 311 -7.97 28.26 -17.61
C GLY A 311 -7.45 26.82 -17.69
N ILE A 312 -6.30 26.52 -17.08
CA ILE A 312 -5.67 25.19 -17.08
C ILE A 312 -6.25 24.38 -15.92
N ARG A 313 -6.79 23.22 -16.25
CA ARG A 313 -7.38 22.31 -15.23
C ARG A 313 -6.30 21.38 -14.67
N CYS A 314 -6.26 21.27 -13.32
CA CYS A 314 -5.23 20.48 -12.69
C CYS A 314 -5.71 19.61 -11.52
N LEU A 315 -4.94 18.53 -11.25
CA LEU A 315 -4.96 17.78 -9.99
C LEU A 315 -3.72 18.14 -9.19
N CYS A 316 -3.88 18.31 -7.88
CA CYS A 316 -2.76 18.44 -6.97
C CYS A 316 -2.71 17.24 -6.02
N PHE A 317 -1.61 16.52 -6.02
CA PHE A 317 -1.37 15.37 -5.14
C PHE A 317 -0.60 15.80 -3.91
N VAL A 318 -1.12 15.43 -2.73
CA VAL A 318 -0.50 15.68 -1.42
C VAL A 318 -0.53 14.42 -0.57
N GLU A 319 0.33 14.33 0.47
CA GLU A 319 0.45 13.09 1.27
C GLU A 319 -0.69 12.87 2.26
N SER A 320 -1.25 13.92 2.83
CA SER A 320 -2.19 13.80 3.93
C SER A 320 -3.51 14.51 3.70
N ARG A 321 -4.54 14.01 4.39
CA ARG A 321 -5.88 14.62 4.38
C ARG A 321 -5.85 16.07 4.88
N ALA A 322 -5.03 16.37 5.87
CA ALA A 322 -4.86 17.71 6.42
C ALA A 322 -4.24 18.67 5.40
N GLN A 323 -3.25 18.20 4.64
CA GLN A 323 -2.65 18.99 3.56
C GLN A 323 -3.65 19.30 2.44
N CYS A 324 -4.56 18.35 2.08
CA CYS A 324 -5.61 18.63 1.09
C CYS A 324 -6.42 19.87 1.46
N GLU A 325 -6.87 19.96 2.71
CA GLU A 325 -7.70 21.09 3.17
C GLU A 325 -6.86 22.37 3.32
N SER A 326 -5.61 22.25 3.76
CA SER A 326 -4.70 23.39 3.90
C SER A 326 -4.40 24.03 2.54
N VAL A 327 -3.96 23.26 1.56
CA VAL A 327 -3.64 23.76 0.21
C VAL A 327 -4.91 24.33 -0.46
N LYS A 328 -6.05 23.64 -0.38
CA LYS A 328 -7.33 24.15 -0.90
C LYS A 328 -7.66 25.52 -0.31
N ARG A 329 -7.55 25.68 1.01
CA ARG A 329 -7.83 26.93 1.70
C ARG A 329 -6.89 28.05 1.22
N GLU A 330 -5.63 27.72 1.06
CA GLU A 330 -4.62 28.68 0.64
C GLU A 330 -4.82 29.14 -0.80
N VAL A 331 -5.12 28.22 -1.74
CA VAL A 331 -5.49 28.56 -3.13
C VAL A 331 -6.67 29.51 -3.15
N ARG A 332 -7.73 29.23 -2.39
CA ARG A 332 -8.90 30.09 -2.29
C ARG A 332 -8.56 31.48 -1.74
N THR A 333 -7.66 31.54 -0.75
CA THR A 333 -7.19 32.81 -0.17
C THR A 333 -6.45 33.64 -1.21
N ILE A 334 -5.57 33.02 -2.00
CA ILE A 334 -4.83 33.69 -3.08
C ILE A 334 -5.82 34.22 -4.14
N LEU A 335 -6.69 33.38 -4.64
CA LEU A 335 -7.68 33.76 -5.67
C LEU A 335 -8.63 34.87 -5.19
N ASN A 336 -9.02 34.85 -3.91
CA ASN A 336 -9.88 35.88 -3.32
C ASN A 336 -9.14 37.23 -3.21
N LYS A 337 -7.85 37.21 -2.83
CA LYS A 337 -7.02 38.42 -2.82
C LYS A 337 -6.85 39.02 -4.22
N ASP A 338 -6.82 38.17 -5.25
CA ASP A 338 -6.69 38.57 -6.64
C ASP A 338 -8.05 38.89 -7.31
N ASN A 339 -9.12 39.02 -6.53
CA ASN A 339 -10.50 39.26 -6.99
C ASN A 339 -11.07 38.22 -7.94
N CYS A 340 -10.60 36.97 -7.88
CA CYS A 340 -11.03 35.86 -8.71
C CYS A 340 -12.02 34.90 -7.97
N LEU A 341 -13.04 35.46 -7.31
CA LEU A 341 -14.05 34.72 -6.53
C LEU A 341 -14.73 33.58 -7.31
N HIS A 342 -15.00 33.81 -8.60
CA HIS A 342 -15.61 32.79 -9.47
C HIS A 342 -14.74 31.55 -9.66
N LEU A 343 -13.42 31.68 -9.61
CA LEU A 343 -12.46 30.56 -9.65
C LEU A 343 -12.30 29.92 -8.28
N SER A 344 -12.28 30.72 -7.21
CA SER A 344 -12.18 30.23 -5.84
C SER A 344 -13.23 29.16 -5.52
N ASN A 345 -14.47 29.35 -6.00
CA ASN A 345 -15.57 28.39 -5.84
C ASN A 345 -15.43 27.10 -6.67
N LYS A 346 -14.50 27.06 -7.62
CA LYS A 346 -14.19 25.90 -8.45
C LYS A 346 -12.96 25.11 -7.96
N ILE A 347 -12.44 25.44 -6.78
CA ILE A 347 -11.34 24.72 -6.13
C ILE A 347 -11.92 23.78 -5.09
N GLU A 348 -11.64 22.48 -5.20
CA GLU A 348 -12.16 21.46 -4.28
C GLU A 348 -11.04 20.55 -3.75
N SER A 349 -11.37 19.72 -2.75
CA SER A 349 -10.50 18.67 -2.24
C SER A 349 -11.17 17.29 -2.40
N TYR A 350 -10.37 16.25 -2.57
CA TYR A 350 -10.82 14.86 -2.65
C TYR A 350 -9.92 13.95 -1.80
N ARG A 351 -10.50 13.33 -0.78
CA ARG A 351 -9.74 12.52 0.17
C ARG A 351 -10.61 11.43 0.80
N GLY A 352 -9.96 10.46 1.44
CA GLY A 352 -10.66 9.49 2.27
C GLY A 352 -11.44 10.17 3.41
N GLY A 353 -12.60 9.61 3.77
CA GLY A 353 -13.50 10.13 4.79
C GLY A 353 -14.70 10.92 4.27
N TYR A 354 -14.79 11.18 2.97
CA TYR A 354 -16.05 11.66 2.36
C TYR A 354 -17.06 10.52 2.22
N SER A 355 -18.34 10.86 2.40
CA SER A 355 -19.44 9.93 2.12
C SER A 355 -19.49 9.52 0.65
N ARG A 356 -20.17 8.42 0.34
CA ARG A 356 -20.35 7.94 -1.04
C ARG A 356 -21.03 9.00 -1.93
N ALA A 357 -22.02 9.73 -1.38
CA ALA A 357 -22.74 10.77 -2.09
C ALA A 357 -21.84 11.98 -2.42
N GLU A 358 -21.05 12.44 -1.44
CA GLU A 358 -20.11 13.55 -1.64
C GLU A 358 -19.06 13.23 -2.70
N ARG A 359 -18.49 12.00 -2.67
CA ARG A 359 -17.51 11.56 -3.66
C ARG A 359 -18.09 11.54 -5.07
N ARG A 360 -19.26 10.95 -5.27
CA ARG A 360 -19.94 10.92 -6.58
C ARG A 360 -20.25 12.30 -7.10
N GLU A 361 -20.67 13.20 -6.23
CA GLU A 361 -20.96 14.58 -6.63
C GLU A 361 -19.69 15.31 -7.06
N LEU A 362 -18.57 15.16 -6.34
CA LEU A 362 -17.28 15.74 -6.74
C LEU A 362 -16.79 15.18 -8.08
N GLU A 363 -16.89 13.86 -8.28
CA GLU A 363 -16.52 13.19 -9.53
C GLU A 363 -17.38 13.70 -10.70
N ARG A 364 -18.69 13.82 -10.51
CA ARG A 364 -19.63 14.38 -11.51
C ARG A 364 -19.28 15.84 -11.87
N ARG A 365 -19.01 16.68 -10.85
CA ARG A 365 -18.62 18.08 -11.04
C ARG A 365 -17.27 18.23 -11.74
N LEU A 366 -16.33 17.30 -11.48
CA LEU A 366 -15.04 17.27 -12.14
C LEU A 366 -15.18 16.89 -13.63
N GLN A 367 -15.98 15.85 -13.94
CA GLN A 367 -16.28 15.41 -15.30
C GLN A 367 -17.03 16.45 -16.12
N SER A 368 -17.95 17.19 -15.50
CA SER A 368 -18.72 18.26 -16.13
C SER A 368 -17.99 19.61 -16.21
N ASN A 369 -16.67 19.64 -15.95
CA ASN A 369 -15.81 20.83 -16.00
C ASN A 369 -16.23 21.96 -15.02
N GLN A 370 -16.96 21.63 -13.96
CA GLN A 370 -17.37 22.60 -12.93
C GLN A 370 -16.26 22.85 -11.89
N ILE A 371 -15.24 21.98 -11.85
CA ILE A 371 -14.08 22.11 -10.98
C ILE A 371 -12.86 22.39 -11.87
N CYS A 372 -12.09 23.43 -11.56
CA CYS A 372 -10.87 23.79 -12.27
C CYS A 372 -9.61 23.20 -11.61
N ALA A 373 -9.61 23.05 -10.27
CA ALA A 373 -8.51 22.35 -9.60
C ALA A 373 -9.04 21.50 -8.44
N LEU A 374 -8.46 20.32 -8.27
CA LEU A 374 -8.81 19.37 -7.23
C LEU A 374 -7.56 18.96 -6.46
N VAL A 375 -7.52 19.24 -5.17
CA VAL A 375 -6.42 18.81 -4.28
C VAL A 375 -6.77 17.46 -3.68
N CYS A 376 -5.92 16.45 -3.87
CA CYS A 376 -6.23 15.08 -3.49
C CYS A 376 -5.03 14.34 -2.87
N THR A 377 -5.33 13.27 -2.14
CA THR A 377 -4.33 12.26 -1.79
C THR A 377 -4.17 11.25 -2.93
N SER A 378 -3.36 10.21 -2.75
CA SER A 378 -3.23 9.07 -3.69
C SER A 378 -4.57 8.40 -4.06
N ALA A 379 -5.68 8.77 -3.42
CA ALA A 379 -7.03 8.26 -3.75
C ALA A 379 -7.45 8.47 -5.21
N LEU A 380 -6.92 9.49 -5.90
CA LEU A 380 -7.14 9.74 -7.32
C LEU A 380 -5.98 9.30 -8.23
N GLU A 381 -4.99 8.62 -7.68
CA GLU A 381 -3.91 8.02 -8.45
C GLU A 381 -4.40 6.88 -9.34
N MET A 382 -5.43 6.16 -8.88
CA MET A 382 -5.97 4.96 -9.54
C MET A 382 -7.28 5.23 -10.26
N GLY A 383 -7.45 4.59 -11.40
CA GLY A 383 -8.60 4.20 -12.21
C GLY A 383 -9.89 5.03 -12.28
N ILE A 384 -10.05 6.08 -11.49
CA ILE A 384 -11.22 6.94 -11.54
C ILE A 384 -11.13 7.81 -12.77
N ASP A 385 -12.20 7.88 -13.56
CA ASP A 385 -12.27 8.78 -14.71
C ASP A 385 -12.52 10.22 -14.23
N VAL A 386 -11.48 11.02 -14.31
CA VAL A 386 -11.48 12.43 -13.88
C VAL A 386 -11.66 13.42 -15.05
N GLY A 387 -12.02 12.91 -16.24
CA GLY A 387 -12.15 13.71 -17.45
C GLY A 387 -10.80 14.17 -18.02
N SER A 388 -10.82 15.19 -18.88
CA SER A 388 -9.60 15.77 -19.47
C SER A 388 -9.00 16.80 -18.51
N LEU A 389 -7.77 16.56 -18.08
CA LEU A 389 -6.96 17.47 -17.29
C LEU A 389 -5.72 17.84 -18.07
N ASP A 390 -5.21 19.06 -17.85
CA ASP A 390 -4.08 19.61 -18.58
C ASP A 390 -2.78 19.51 -17.77
N ALA A 391 -2.89 19.57 -16.44
CA ALA A 391 -1.73 19.55 -15.57
C ALA A 391 -1.93 18.70 -14.30
N THR A 392 -0.81 18.23 -13.75
CA THR A 392 -0.74 17.67 -12.39
C THR A 392 0.33 18.39 -11.58
N VAL A 393 0.05 18.64 -10.31
CA VAL A 393 0.97 19.23 -9.34
C VAL A 393 1.20 18.20 -8.24
N HIS A 394 2.45 17.95 -7.88
CA HIS A 394 2.82 16.98 -6.87
C HIS A 394 3.59 17.68 -5.75
N VAL A 395 3.09 17.62 -4.53
CA VAL A 395 3.79 18.17 -3.36
C VAL A 395 4.72 17.13 -2.79
N GLY A 396 5.97 17.19 -3.21
CA GLY A 396 7.01 16.20 -2.98
C GLY A 396 7.13 15.17 -4.09
N VAL A 397 8.30 14.55 -4.16
CA VAL A 397 8.53 13.40 -5.04
C VAL A 397 7.71 12.22 -4.54
N PRO A 398 6.87 11.59 -5.37
CA PRO A 398 6.15 10.38 -5.01
C PRO A 398 7.11 9.25 -4.61
N GLU A 399 6.68 8.37 -3.69
CA GLU A 399 7.52 7.31 -3.13
C GLU A 399 8.07 6.36 -4.20
N THR A 400 7.34 6.18 -5.30
CA THR A 400 7.73 5.28 -6.40
C THR A 400 7.65 5.97 -7.76
N SER A 401 8.46 5.52 -8.72
CA SER A 401 8.39 5.95 -10.12
C SER A 401 7.03 5.61 -10.73
N SER A 402 6.49 4.45 -10.39
CA SER A 402 5.17 4.01 -10.83
C SER A 402 4.08 4.99 -10.38
N SER A 403 4.12 5.43 -9.12
CA SER A 403 3.20 6.42 -8.56
C SER A 403 3.32 7.77 -9.29
N LEU A 404 4.55 8.26 -9.50
CA LEU A 404 4.77 9.50 -10.26
C LEU A 404 4.16 9.42 -11.66
N LEU A 405 4.42 8.34 -12.39
CA LEU A 405 3.90 8.16 -13.74
C LEU A 405 2.36 8.01 -13.78
N GLN A 406 1.77 7.34 -12.78
CA GLN A 406 0.33 7.20 -12.66
C GLN A 406 -0.35 8.52 -12.36
N GLN A 407 0.15 9.28 -11.40
CA GLN A 407 -0.35 10.60 -11.05
C GLN A 407 -0.20 11.57 -12.22
N ALA A 408 0.98 11.63 -12.84
CA ALA A 408 1.21 12.44 -14.04
C ALA A 408 0.36 11.96 -15.23
N GLY A 409 0.02 10.67 -15.29
CA GLY A 409 -0.87 10.07 -16.29
C GLY A 409 -2.34 10.51 -16.18
N ARG A 410 -2.73 11.22 -15.10
CA ARG A 410 -4.06 11.81 -14.96
C ARG A 410 -4.25 13.03 -15.87
N ALA A 411 -3.18 13.66 -16.33
CA ALA A 411 -3.22 14.73 -17.34
C ALA A 411 -2.78 14.22 -18.71
N GLY A 412 -3.29 14.84 -19.79
CA GLY A 412 -2.90 14.56 -21.15
C GLY A 412 -3.51 13.30 -21.77
N ARG A 413 -4.72 12.92 -21.39
CA ARG A 413 -5.42 11.74 -21.96
C ARG A 413 -5.83 11.88 -23.44
N ARG A 414 -5.84 13.10 -24.00
CA ARG A 414 -6.10 13.39 -25.41
C ARG A 414 -4.85 14.03 -26.01
N HIS A 415 -4.65 13.90 -27.30
CA HIS A 415 -3.47 14.26 -28.12
C HIS A 415 -2.75 15.61 -27.85
N GLY A 416 -2.92 16.22 -26.69
CA GLY A 416 -2.32 17.50 -26.28
C GLY A 416 -1.11 17.34 -25.37
N THR A 417 -0.26 18.38 -25.32
CA THR A 417 0.83 18.50 -24.37
C THR A 417 0.27 18.64 -22.93
N SER A 418 0.81 17.89 -21.98
CA SER A 418 0.46 17.99 -20.58
C SER A 418 1.65 18.35 -19.71
N LEU A 419 1.37 18.96 -18.53
CA LEU A 419 2.37 19.40 -17.57
C LEU A 419 2.27 18.60 -16.29
N ALA A 420 3.41 18.11 -15.78
CA ALA A 420 3.53 17.53 -14.45
C ALA A 420 4.57 18.33 -13.65
N VAL A 421 4.15 18.99 -12.58
CA VAL A 421 5.02 19.79 -11.71
C VAL A 421 5.23 19.06 -10.42
N VAL A 422 6.48 18.74 -10.09
CA VAL A 422 6.87 18.19 -8.78
C VAL A 422 7.51 19.30 -7.97
N ILE A 423 6.94 19.63 -6.82
CA ILE A 423 7.43 20.67 -5.91
C ILE A 423 8.16 19.98 -4.77
N ALA A 424 9.48 20.15 -4.72
CA ALA A 424 10.33 19.46 -3.76
C ALA A 424 10.04 19.90 -2.33
N ARG A 425 10.02 18.92 -1.40
CA ARG A 425 9.96 19.14 0.05
C ARG A 425 11.35 19.22 0.66
N GLU A 426 11.42 19.63 1.91
CA GLU A 426 12.64 19.62 2.70
C GLU A 426 12.88 18.22 3.31
N ASN A 427 13.29 17.26 2.46
CA ASN A 427 13.70 15.93 2.87
C ASN A 427 14.82 15.37 1.97
N PRO A 428 15.56 14.34 2.40
CA PRO A 428 16.70 13.79 1.66
C PRO A 428 16.38 13.28 0.26
N ILE A 429 15.24 12.63 0.05
CA ILE A 429 14.86 12.07 -1.26
C ILE A 429 14.61 13.19 -2.26
N ASP A 430 13.81 14.18 -1.89
CA ASP A 430 13.47 15.29 -2.77
C ASP A 430 14.74 16.09 -3.09
N ALA A 431 15.62 16.29 -2.09
CA ALA A 431 16.91 16.95 -2.29
C ALA A 431 17.83 16.18 -3.24
N TYR A 432 17.90 14.85 -3.10
CA TYR A 432 18.68 13.99 -4.00
C TYR A 432 18.21 14.14 -5.46
N TYR A 433 16.90 14.08 -5.70
CA TYR A 433 16.37 14.22 -7.05
C TYR A 433 16.38 15.65 -7.59
N CYS A 434 16.43 16.68 -6.73
CA CYS A 434 16.68 18.04 -7.21
C CYS A 434 18.08 18.19 -7.84
N ASP A 435 19.04 17.46 -7.33
CA ASP A 435 20.41 17.44 -7.86
C ASP A 435 20.57 16.42 -8.99
N LYS A 436 19.91 15.26 -8.88
CA LYS A 436 19.91 14.15 -9.84
C LYS A 436 18.56 14.01 -10.55
N TYR A 437 18.03 15.12 -11.11
CA TYR A 437 16.70 15.14 -11.70
C TYR A 437 16.51 14.13 -12.85
N GLU A 438 17.55 13.84 -13.59
CA GLU A 438 17.50 12.86 -14.68
C GLU A 438 17.21 11.45 -14.16
N GLU A 439 17.75 11.07 -13.00
CA GLU A 439 17.50 9.77 -12.41
C GLU A 439 16.03 9.59 -12.04
N LEU A 440 15.33 10.66 -11.62
CA LEU A 440 13.92 10.60 -11.28
C LEU A 440 13.06 10.10 -12.45
N PHE A 441 13.39 10.50 -13.67
CA PHE A 441 12.60 10.21 -14.88
C PHE A 441 13.13 9.02 -15.69
N LYS A 442 14.44 8.72 -15.57
CA LYS A 442 15.10 7.59 -16.26
C LYS A 442 15.17 6.33 -15.39
N ARG A 443 14.80 6.43 -14.13
CA ARG A 443 14.79 5.29 -13.19
C ARG A 443 13.89 4.19 -13.71
N PRO A 444 14.38 2.94 -13.83
CA PRO A 444 13.51 1.82 -14.17
C PRO A 444 12.41 1.66 -13.12
N PRO A 445 11.25 1.12 -13.52
CA PRO A 445 10.19 0.80 -12.56
C PRO A 445 10.73 -0.12 -11.46
N GLU A 446 10.18 0.03 -10.28
CA GLU A 446 10.54 -0.77 -9.12
C GLU A 446 10.03 -2.20 -9.25
N GLU A 447 10.63 -3.12 -8.49
CA GLU A 447 10.17 -4.49 -8.33
C GLU A 447 9.15 -4.56 -7.18
N ALA A 448 8.02 -5.19 -7.42
CA ALA A 448 7.05 -5.47 -6.37
C ALA A 448 7.42 -6.75 -5.62
N PHE A 449 7.44 -6.71 -4.30
CA PHE A 449 7.79 -7.82 -3.42
C PHE A 449 6.62 -8.23 -2.55
N ILE A 450 6.45 -9.54 -2.41
CA ILE A 450 5.53 -10.18 -1.47
C ILE A 450 6.20 -11.44 -0.90
N ASP A 451 5.85 -11.79 0.33
CA ASP A 451 6.27 -13.07 0.94
C ASP A 451 5.03 -13.85 1.42
N PRO A 452 4.38 -14.63 0.57
CA PRO A 452 3.28 -15.51 0.98
C PRO A 452 3.74 -16.67 1.86
N GLN A 453 5.05 -16.88 1.98
CA GLN A 453 5.68 -17.86 2.86
C GLN A 453 6.07 -17.29 4.22
N ASN A 454 5.62 -16.09 4.54
CA ASN A 454 5.81 -15.52 5.87
C ASN A 454 5.06 -16.39 6.90
N GLU A 455 5.80 -17.03 7.80
CA GLU A 455 5.27 -17.97 8.79
C GLU A 455 4.19 -17.34 9.67
N ALA A 456 4.36 -16.07 10.01
CA ALA A 456 3.40 -15.37 10.84
C ALA A 456 2.07 -15.15 10.10
N LEU A 457 2.11 -14.82 8.80
CA LEU A 457 0.90 -14.72 7.96
C LEU A 457 0.25 -16.09 7.75
N LEU A 458 1.05 -17.12 7.50
CA LEU A 458 0.54 -18.50 7.40
C LEU A 458 -0.20 -18.90 8.68
N THR A 459 0.35 -18.60 9.85
CA THR A 459 -0.27 -18.87 11.16
C THR A 459 -1.66 -18.22 11.29
N LEU A 460 -1.91 -17.10 10.65
CA LEU A 460 -3.22 -16.44 10.61
C LEU A 460 -4.17 -17.03 9.55
N HIS A 461 -3.65 -17.37 8.38
CA HIS A 461 -4.47 -17.81 7.25
C HIS A 461 -4.83 -19.30 7.28
N LEU A 462 -3.97 -20.18 7.85
CA LEU A 462 -4.25 -21.61 7.91
C LEU A 462 -5.46 -21.96 8.77
N PRO A 463 -5.74 -21.34 9.94
CA PRO A 463 -7.00 -21.55 10.66
C PRO A 463 -8.24 -21.12 9.85
N CYS A 464 -8.12 -20.04 9.04
CA CYS A 464 -9.19 -19.66 8.12
C CYS A 464 -9.43 -20.74 7.06
N ALA A 465 -8.34 -21.23 6.44
CA ALA A 465 -8.39 -22.30 5.46
C ALA A 465 -9.02 -23.59 6.02
N ALA A 466 -8.62 -23.98 7.25
CA ALA A 466 -9.17 -25.15 7.94
C ALA A 466 -10.64 -25.00 8.34
N LYS A 467 -11.09 -23.78 8.60
CA LYS A 467 -12.50 -23.48 8.90
C LYS A 467 -13.37 -23.47 7.64
N GLU A 468 -12.79 -23.07 6.51
CA GLU A 468 -13.45 -23.12 5.19
C GLU A 468 -13.58 -24.56 4.70
N LEU A 469 -12.46 -25.27 4.67
CA LEU A 469 -12.37 -26.67 4.29
C LEU A 469 -11.29 -27.34 5.17
N CYS A 470 -11.60 -28.46 5.80
CA CYS A 470 -10.57 -29.19 6.56
C CYS A 470 -9.41 -29.62 5.65
N PHE A 471 -8.22 -29.73 6.22
CA PHE A 471 -7.07 -30.31 5.53
C PHE A 471 -7.20 -31.84 5.60
N ASP A 472 -7.27 -32.49 4.48
CA ASP A 472 -7.24 -33.94 4.36
C ASP A 472 -5.79 -34.40 4.36
N LEU A 473 -5.40 -35.16 5.36
CA LEU A 473 -4.01 -35.59 5.53
C LEU A 473 -3.62 -36.70 4.54
N ASP A 474 -4.57 -37.41 3.99
CA ASP A 474 -4.35 -38.43 2.97
C ASP A 474 -4.10 -37.80 1.59
N SER A 475 -4.61 -36.59 1.36
CA SER A 475 -4.50 -35.83 0.10
C SER A 475 -3.90 -34.42 0.29
N LEU A 476 -2.93 -34.29 1.18
CA LEU A 476 -2.32 -33.01 1.55
C LEU A 476 -1.44 -32.41 0.43
N GLU A 477 -1.19 -33.13 -0.66
CA GLU A 477 -0.29 -32.72 -1.73
C GLU A 477 -0.74 -31.40 -2.38
N PHE A 478 -2.01 -31.26 -2.69
CA PHE A 478 -2.56 -30.01 -3.24
C PHE A 478 -2.42 -28.84 -2.28
N ASP A 479 -2.65 -29.04 -0.98
CA ASP A 479 -2.50 -28.00 0.03
C ASP A 479 -1.03 -27.59 0.21
N ARG A 480 -0.11 -28.54 0.09
CA ARG A 480 1.34 -28.26 0.06
C ARG A 480 1.75 -27.44 -1.16
N GLU A 481 1.27 -27.79 -2.36
CA GLU A 481 1.51 -26.98 -3.55
C GLU A 481 1.02 -25.53 -3.38
N MET A 482 -0.06 -25.33 -2.63
CA MET A 482 -0.61 -24.01 -2.40
C MET A 482 0.15 -23.23 -1.32
N PHE A 483 0.50 -23.85 -0.21
CA PHE A 483 0.98 -23.14 0.99
C PHE A 483 2.44 -23.40 1.34
N ASP A 484 3.11 -24.39 0.75
CA ASP A 484 4.52 -24.70 1.02
C ASP A 484 5.46 -24.08 -0.04
N LEU A 485 6.75 -24.16 0.23
CA LEU A 485 7.79 -23.74 -0.69
C LEU A 485 7.89 -24.71 -1.86
N ASP A 486 7.97 -24.18 -3.08
CA ASP A 486 8.39 -24.96 -4.24
C ASP A 486 9.92 -25.15 -4.28
N GLU A 487 10.41 -26.00 -5.21
CA GLU A 487 11.85 -26.27 -5.30
C GLU A 487 12.67 -25.03 -5.69
N ASP A 488 12.13 -24.17 -6.51
CA ASP A 488 12.76 -22.90 -6.92
C ASP A 488 12.89 -21.95 -5.74
N ASP A 489 11.87 -21.86 -4.87
CA ASP A 489 11.89 -21.03 -3.68
C ASP A 489 12.86 -21.57 -2.62
N VAL A 490 12.97 -22.89 -2.48
CA VAL A 490 13.97 -23.53 -1.63
C VAL A 490 15.37 -23.21 -2.12
N ALA A 491 15.62 -23.30 -3.44
CA ALA A 491 16.90 -22.96 -4.04
C ALA A 491 17.28 -21.49 -3.83
N LYS A 492 16.33 -20.57 -4.01
CA LYS A 492 16.54 -19.13 -3.79
C LYS A 492 16.92 -18.81 -2.34
N ARG A 493 16.32 -19.50 -1.38
CA ARG A 493 16.57 -19.29 0.06
C ARG A 493 17.88 -19.92 0.55
N LYS A 494 18.58 -20.73 -0.30
CA LYS A 494 19.84 -21.41 0.02
C LYS A 494 19.84 -22.18 1.35
N LYS A 495 18.67 -22.62 1.80
CA LYS A 495 18.48 -23.39 3.04
C LYS A 495 18.01 -24.79 2.73
N LYS A 496 18.54 -25.77 3.47
CA LYS A 496 17.96 -27.13 3.49
C LYS A 496 16.74 -27.12 4.41
N TYR A 497 15.57 -27.33 3.84
CA TYR A 497 14.32 -27.47 4.59
C TYR A 497 13.97 -28.94 4.74
N LYS A 498 13.48 -29.32 5.93
CA LYS A 498 12.94 -30.64 6.21
C LYS A 498 11.45 -30.61 5.94
N LYS A 499 10.96 -31.43 5.00
CA LYS A 499 9.52 -31.71 4.83
C LYS A 499 9.12 -32.74 5.88
N LEU A 500 8.24 -32.39 6.81
CA LEU A 500 7.69 -33.30 7.82
C LEU A 500 6.58 -34.16 7.19
N ASN A 501 6.54 -35.45 7.60
CA ASN A 501 5.36 -36.26 7.39
C ASN A 501 4.28 -35.91 8.43
N VAL A 502 3.07 -36.45 8.25
CA VAL A 502 1.92 -36.14 9.12
C VAL A 502 2.19 -36.50 10.58
N GLU A 503 2.81 -37.65 10.83
CA GLU A 503 3.13 -38.15 12.18
C GLU A 503 4.16 -37.25 12.89
N GLU A 504 5.13 -36.71 12.15
CA GLU A 504 6.13 -35.77 12.65
C GLU A 504 5.55 -34.40 13.00
N ILE A 505 4.50 -33.95 12.30
CA ILE A 505 3.82 -32.69 12.63
C ILE A 505 3.17 -32.76 14.02
N PHE A 506 2.63 -33.94 14.39
CA PHE A 506 1.96 -34.19 15.67
C PHE A 506 2.86 -34.70 16.78
N ALA A 507 4.07 -35.17 16.48
CA ALA A 507 4.99 -35.66 17.50
C ALA A 507 5.34 -34.54 18.48
N ALA A 508 5.00 -34.75 19.75
CA ALA A 508 5.22 -33.80 20.83
C ALA A 508 6.71 -33.73 21.19
N LYS A 509 7.51 -33.09 20.40
CA LYS A 509 8.86 -32.68 20.79
C LYS A 509 8.91 -31.18 20.97
N GLU A 510 9.15 -30.71 22.18
CA GLU A 510 9.28 -29.30 22.58
C GLU A 510 10.45 -28.55 21.90
N LYS A 511 11.38 -29.28 21.25
CA LYS A 511 12.44 -28.64 20.48
C LYS A 511 11.91 -28.31 19.09
N VAL A 512 11.84 -27.02 18.79
CA VAL A 512 11.69 -26.53 17.42
C VAL A 512 12.81 -27.17 16.59
N GLU A 513 12.48 -28.13 15.72
CA GLU A 513 13.45 -28.67 14.80
C GLU A 513 13.90 -27.52 13.90
N GLU A 514 15.20 -27.25 13.93
CA GLU A 514 15.82 -26.30 13.01
C GLU A 514 15.55 -26.77 11.57
N ASN A 515 15.21 -25.82 10.68
CA ASN A 515 14.99 -26.04 9.24
C ASN A 515 13.63 -26.63 8.79
N LEU A 516 12.53 -26.33 9.47
CA LEU A 516 11.20 -26.59 8.92
C LEU A 516 10.85 -25.56 7.84
N THR A 517 10.08 -25.99 6.81
CA THR A 517 9.44 -25.02 5.91
C THR A 517 8.47 -24.11 6.69
N PRO A 518 8.25 -22.84 6.25
CA PRO A 518 7.32 -21.94 6.94
C PRO A 518 5.92 -22.51 7.12
N PHE A 519 5.42 -23.26 6.15
CA PHE A 519 4.15 -23.96 6.23
C PHE A 519 4.13 -25.02 7.35
N ASN A 520 5.15 -25.89 7.40
CA ASN A 520 5.26 -26.91 8.43
C ASN A 520 5.47 -26.31 9.82
N ALA A 521 6.25 -25.23 9.93
CA ALA A 521 6.44 -24.49 11.17
C ALA A 521 5.12 -23.88 11.68
N ALA A 522 4.34 -23.28 10.78
CA ALA A 522 3.04 -22.72 11.10
C ALA A 522 2.03 -23.80 11.53
N LEU A 523 1.97 -24.94 10.81
CA LEU A 523 1.12 -26.07 11.20
C LEU A 523 1.48 -26.60 12.59
N LYS A 524 2.77 -26.80 12.86
CA LYS A 524 3.24 -27.27 14.17
C LYS A 524 2.82 -26.34 15.30
N LYS A 525 2.96 -25.02 15.11
CA LYS A 525 2.49 -24.02 16.09
C LYS A 525 1.00 -24.07 16.31
N LEU A 526 0.22 -24.28 15.27
CA LEU A 526 -1.24 -24.27 15.32
C LEU A 526 -1.85 -25.55 15.91
N THR A 527 -1.13 -26.65 15.90
CA THR A 527 -1.56 -27.94 16.45
C THR A 527 -1.17 -28.15 17.91
N HIS A 528 -0.32 -27.30 18.48
CA HIS A 528 0.14 -27.39 19.87
C HIS A 528 -0.46 -26.27 20.74
N LYS A 529 -0.73 -26.62 21.99
CA LYS A 529 -1.17 -25.67 23.02
C LYS A 529 0.03 -24.87 23.54
N THR A 530 -0.19 -23.60 23.82
CA THR A 530 0.80 -22.73 24.46
C THR A 530 0.19 -22.13 25.74
N GLU A 531 1.00 -21.52 26.59
CA GLU A 531 0.50 -20.80 27.78
C GLU A 531 -0.42 -19.64 27.37
N ILE A 532 -0.17 -19.01 26.22
CA ILE A 532 -0.96 -17.89 25.69
C ILE A 532 -2.20 -18.38 24.95
N THR A 533 -2.13 -19.55 24.31
CA THR A 533 -3.24 -20.17 23.57
C THR A 533 -3.56 -21.53 24.18
N PRO A 534 -4.42 -21.58 25.19
CA PRO A 534 -4.73 -22.82 25.91
C PRO A 534 -5.51 -23.85 25.05
N ILE A 535 -6.06 -23.39 23.92
CA ILE A 535 -6.71 -24.24 22.91
C ILE A 535 -5.93 -24.09 21.61
N ALA A 536 -5.39 -25.19 21.10
CA ALA A 536 -4.72 -25.18 19.78
C ALA A 536 -5.75 -24.82 18.68
N PRO A 537 -5.46 -23.86 17.81
CA PRO A 537 -6.39 -23.44 16.75
C PRO A 537 -6.78 -24.55 15.77
N LEU A 538 -5.88 -25.50 15.52
CA LEU A 538 -6.12 -26.67 14.68
C LEU A 538 -6.16 -27.93 15.52
N MET A 539 -7.15 -28.76 15.29
CA MET A 539 -7.29 -30.06 15.95
C MET A 539 -7.29 -31.19 14.91
N PHE A 540 -6.67 -32.29 15.30
CA PHE A 540 -6.69 -33.52 14.52
C PHE A 540 -7.97 -34.32 14.80
N ASP A 541 -8.63 -34.73 13.73
CA ASP A 541 -9.82 -35.59 13.77
C ASP A 541 -9.47 -37.00 13.30
N ASN A 542 -9.18 -37.91 14.24
CA ASN A 542 -8.76 -39.28 13.95
C ASN A 542 -9.71 -40.04 13.03
N PRO A 543 -11.06 -40.02 13.22
CA PRO A 543 -11.98 -40.79 12.40
C PRO A 543 -11.93 -40.41 10.91
N THR A 544 -11.63 -39.15 10.60
CA THR A 544 -11.64 -38.64 9.23
C THR A 544 -10.24 -38.36 8.69
N ASN A 545 -9.19 -38.58 9.49
CA ASN A 545 -7.80 -38.27 9.16
C ASN A 545 -7.64 -36.82 8.65
N THR A 546 -8.29 -35.86 9.30
CA THR A 546 -8.29 -34.46 8.87
C THR A 546 -7.82 -33.50 9.96
N LEU A 547 -7.23 -32.37 9.53
CA LEU A 547 -7.01 -31.19 10.37
C LEU A 547 -8.14 -30.20 10.16
N ARG A 548 -8.80 -29.84 11.25
CA ARG A 548 -9.89 -28.85 11.21
C ARG A 548 -9.70 -27.75 12.25
N PHE A 549 -10.36 -26.62 12.02
CA PHE A 549 -10.40 -25.54 13.00
C PHE A 549 -11.14 -25.99 14.27
N ASP A 550 -10.54 -25.75 15.44
CA ASP A 550 -11.17 -26.11 16.71
C ASP A 550 -12.28 -25.11 17.06
N LYS A 551 -13.52 -25.59 17.07
CA LYS A 551 -14.70 -24.77 17.40
C LYS A 551 -14.72 -24.23 18.83
N ARG A 552 -13.87 -24.76 19.73
CA ARG A 552 -13.73 -24.26 21.12
C ARG A 552 -12.95 -22.96 21.16
N CYS A 553 -12.23 -22.61 20.10
CA CYS A 553 -11.61 -21.29 19.99
C CYS A 553 -12.71 -20.22 19.90
N GLU A 554 -12.77 -19.33 20.86
CA GLU A 554 -13.79 -18.28 20.96
C GLU A 554 -13.68 -17.26 19.81
N VAL A 555 -12.46 -17.03 19.27
CA VAL A 555 -12.21 -16.04 18.24
C VAL A 555 -12.39 -16.65 16.85
N ASN A 556 -13.20 -15.98 16.02
CA ASN A 556 -13.32 -16.34 14.62
C ASN A 556 -11.97 -16.05 13.90
N PRO A 557 -11.31 -17.04 13.27
CA PRO A 557 -10.01 -16.83 12.64
C PRO A 557 -10.07 -15.77 11.53
N HIS A 558 -11.19 -15.61 10.84
CA HIS A 558 -11.35 -14.59 9.82
C HIS A 558 -11.33 -13.15 10.38
N SER A 559 -11.71 -12.96 11.65
CA SER A 559 -11.61 -11.64 12.30
C SER A 559 -10.18 -11.28 12.68
N ALA A 560 -9.31 -12.28 12.80
CA ALA A 560 -7.90 -12.05 13.16
C ALA A 560 -7.04 -11.61 11.95
N VAL A 561 -7.53 -11.80 10.71
CA VAL A 561 -6.80 -11.43 9.50
C VAL A 561 -7.17 -10.04 9.04
N LEU A 562 -6.23 -9.10 9.13
CA LEU A 562 -6.35 -7.74 8.58
C LEU A 562 -5.55 -7.67 7.28
N LEU A 563 -6.25 -7.62 6.14
CA LEU A 563 -5.60 -7.65 4.82
C LEU A 563 -4.82 -6.38 4.50
N ARG A 564 -5.24 -5.22 5.00
CA ARG A 564 -4.71 -3.89 4.64
C ARG A 564 -3.83 -3.25 5.71
N GLY A 565 -3.77 -3.80 6.90
CA GLY A 565 -3.01 -3.30 8.02
C GLY A 565 -1.91 -4.25 8.46
N ASN A 566 -1.24 -3.92 9.54
CA ASN A 566 -0.40 -4.89 10.23
C ASN A 566 -1.31 -6.02 10.71
N PRO A 567 -1.20 -7.24 10.16
CA PRO A 567 -2.09 -8.37 10.52
C PRO A 567 -1.94 -8.80 11.98
N PHE A 568 -0.92 -8.31 12.64
CA PHE A 568 -0.63 -8.56 14.06
C PHE A 568 -1.06 -7.40 14.96
N GLY A 569 -1.57 -6.33 14.36
CA GLY A 569 -2.33 -5.32 15.08
C GLY A 569 -3.67 -5.93 15.47
N ASP A 570 -3.90 -6.02 16.74
CA ASP A 570 -5.06 -6.67 17.36
C ASP A 570 -6.41 -5.96 17.08
N GLY A 571 -6.75 -5.57 15.88
CA GLY A 571 -8.03 -4.95 15.53
C GLY A 571 -8.05 -3.43 15.64
N TRP A 572 -9.19 -2.86 15.94
CA TRP A 572 -9.43 -1.43 15.94
C TRP A 572 -9.47 -0.87 17.35
N TRP A 573 -9.00 0.36 17.53
CA TRP A 573 -9.26 1.13 18.73
C TRP A 573 -10.48 2.01 18.52
N LEU A 574 -11.43 1.93 19.46
CA LEU A 574 -12.60 2.77 19.48
C LEU A 574 -12.29 4.04 20.28
N VAL A 575 -12.45 5.19 19.65
CA VAL A 575 -12.32 6.49 20.31
C VAL A 575 -13.72 6.98 20.66
N LEU A 576 -14.03 7.02 21.96
CA LEU A 576 -15.38 7.26 22.48
C LEU A 576 -15.45 8.57 23.27
N LYS A 577 -16.60 9.25 23.16
CA LYS A 577 -16.99 10.35 24.06
C LYS A 577 -17.74 9.77 25.27
N PRO A 578 -17.26 9.90 26.50
CA PRO A 578 -18.07 9.59 27.67
C PRO A 578 -19.15 10.67 27.81
N LYS A 579 -20.41 10.27 27.78
CA LYS A 579 -21.51 11.15 28.22
C LYS A 579 -21.90 10.76 29.63
N GLU A 580 -21.84 11.74 30.54
CA GLU A 580 -22.43 11.58 31.88
C GLU A 580 -23.93 11.27 31.74
N GLY A 581 -24.41 10.22 32.38
CA GLY A 581 -25.81 9.85 32.40
C GLY A 581 -26.27 8.73 31.46
N TYR A 582 -25.38 8.09 30.71
CA TYR A 582 -25.75 6.94 29.86
C TYR A 582 -25.65 5.61 30.66
N ASN A 583 -26.64 5.35 31.50
CA ASN A 583 -26.75 4.12 32.31
C ASN A 583 -27.14 2.85 31.54
N GLY A 584 -26.96 2.80 30.22
CA GLY A 584 -27.44 1.70 29.40
C GLY A 584 -26.37 0.99 28.53
N ILE A 585 -25.12 1.39 28.57
CA ILE A 585 -24.05 0.72 27.84
C ILE A 585 -23.05 0.17 28.86
N ASN A 586 -23.00 -1.14 28.97
CA ASN A 586 -21.93 -1.79 29.72
C ASN A 586 -20.68 -1.81 28.86
N TYR A 587 -19.80 -0.82 29.07
CA TYR A 587 -18.50 -0.75 28.36
C TYR A 587 -17.59 -1.96 28.66
N GLU A 588 -17.90 -2.73 29.69
CA GLU A 588 -17.18 -3.94 30.01
C GLU A 588 -17.52 -5.12 29.10
N GLN A 589 -18.66 -5.09 28.44
CA GLN A 589 -19.16 -6.11 27.51
C GLN A 589 -19.14 -5.65 26.05
N LEU A 590 -18.57 -4.49 25.74
CA LEU A 590 -18.44 -4.00 24.39
C LEU A 590 -17.48 -4.90 23.58
N LEU A 591 -18.04 -5.80 22.79
CA LEU A 591 -17.32 -6.54 21.78
C LEU A 591 -17.07 -5.63 20.56
N GLN A 592 -15.90 -5.71 19.95
CA GLN A 592 -15.56 -4.95 18.74
C GLN A 592 -16.20 -5.61 17.52
N THR A 593 -17.51 -5.46 17.38
CA THR A 593 -18.27 -5.96 16.23
C THR A 593 -18.73 -4.79 15.34
N PRO A 594 -18.99 -5.03 14.05
CA PRO A 594 -19.57 -4.01 13.17
C PRO A 594 -20.92 -3.47 13.69
N GLU A 595 -21.72 -4.31 14.35
CA GLU A 595 -22.99 -3.93 14.94
C GLU A 595 -22.79 -2.96 16.12
N THR A 596 -21.79 -3.23 16.96
CA THR A 596 -21.40 -2.35 18.08
C THR A 596 -20.92 -1.00 17.56
N GLN A 597 -20.08 -1.00 16.53
CA GLN A 597 -19.62 0.23 15.88
C GLN A 597 -20.79 1.05 15.33
N ALA A 598 -21.68 0.43 14.56
CA ALA A 598 -22.85 1.09 14.00
C ALA A 598 -23.79 1.65 15.11
N MET A 599 -23.94 0.92 16.21
CA MET A 599 -24.69 1.39 17.38
C MET A 599 -24.07 2.64 18.00
N LEU A 600 -22.75 2.64 18.19
CA LEU A 600 -22.01 3.78 18.78
C LEU A 600 -22.03 5.01 17.86
N GLU A 601 -21.91 4.80 16.53
CA GLU A 601 -22.05 5.86 15.52
C GLU A 601 -23.47 6.49 15.58
N LYS A 602 -24.51 5.65 15.58
CA LYS A 602 -25.90 6.10 15.65
C LYS A 602 -26.19 6.91 16.93
N ARG A 603 -25.53 6.57 18.04
CA ARG A 603 -25.64 7.29 19.33
C ARG A 603 -24.70 8.51 19.42
N LYS A 604 -23.89 8.77 18.38
CA LYS A 604 -22.87 9.84 18.36
C LYS A 604 -21.84 9.74 19.51
N LEU A 605 -21.55 8.53 19.92
CA LEU A 605 -20.58 8.25 20.97
C LEU A 605 -19.21 7.90 20.37
N LEU A 606 -19.19 7.36 19.15
CA LEU A 606 -17.95 7.04 18.45
C LEU A 606 -17.41 8.29 17.80
N VAL A 607 -16.15 8.62 18.11
CA VAL A 607 -15.40 9.72 17.48
C VAL A 607 -14.68 9.23 16.23
N GLU A 608 -13.92 8.13 16.36
CA GLU A 608 -13.15 7.54 15.28
C GLU A 608 -12.80 6.08 15.61
N CYS A 609 -12.58 5.26 14.58
CA CYS A 609 -11.91 3.97 14.69
C CYS A 609 -10.48 4.09 14.16
N ILE A 610 -9.50 3.63 14.93
CA ILE A 610 -8.08 3.70 14.58
C ILE A 610 -7.49 2.31 14.55
N ASP A 611 -6.72 2.00 13.51
CA ASP A 611 -5.98 0.73 13.42
C ASP A 611 -5.03 0.57 14.61
N SER A 612 -4.99 -0.63 15.19
CA SER A 612 -4.17 -0.94 16.37
C SER A 612 -2.68 -0.69 16.18
N ASP A 613 -2.18 -0.86 14.98
CA ASP A 613 -0.78 -0.80 14.59
C ASP A 613 -0.02 0.41 15.17
N ARG A 614 -0.68 1.58 15.25
CA ARG A 614 -0.09 2.81 15.81
C ARG A 614 -1.05 3.56 16.73
N ALA A 615 -2.07 2.88 17.21
CA ALA A 615 -3.09 3.51 18.03
C ALA A 615 -2.48 4.15 19.29
N LEU A 616 -1.61 3.45 20.01
CA LEU A 616 -0.97 3.96 21.24
C LEU A 616 0.03 5.09 20.99
N MET A 617 0.54 5.25 19.77
CA MET A 617 1.32 6.43 19.39
C MET A 617 0.46 7.68 19.15
N ARG A 618 -0.86 7.52 19.06
CA ARG A 618 -1.84 8.60 18.85
C ARG A 618 -2.80 8.79 20.01
N LEU A 619 -3.07 7.72 20.75
CA LEU A 619 -4.10 7.63 21.77
C LEU A 619 -3.51 7.39 23.18
N TYR A 620 -2.47 8.11 23.55
CA TYR A 620 -1.97 8.11 24.93
C TYR A 620 -2.70 9.16 25.79
N VAL A 621 -2.73 8.97 27.09
CA VAL A 621 -3.39 9.92 28.00
C VAL A 621 -2.76 11.30 27.88
N GLY A 622 -3.59 12.32 27.65
CA GLY A 622 -3.17 13.69 27.37
C GLY A 622 -2.90 14.00 25.89
N ALA A 623 -3.06 13.02 24.99
CA ALA A 623 -2.95 13.26 23.55
C ALA A 623 -4.08 14.17 23.05
N ILE A 624 -3.73 15.18 22.26
CA ILE A 624 -4.68 16.04 21.56
C ILE A 624 -4.93 15.45 20.19
N HIS A 625 -6.11 14.89 20.00
CA HIS A 625 -6.54 14.18 18.80
C HIS A 625 -7.55 15.02 18.00
N THR A 626 -7.19 15.37 16.77
CA THR A 626 -8.04 16.17 15.89
C THR A 626 -8.69 15.30 14.83
N THR A 627 -10.01 15.35 14.76
CA THR A 627 -10.85 14.63 13.79
C THR A 627 -11.62 15.63 12.90
N ARG A 628 -12.47 15.11 12.01
CA ARG A 628 -13.37 15.96 11.21
C ARG A 628 -14.40 16.71 12.06
N GLU A 629 -14.86 16.07 13.13
CA GLU A 629 -15.94 16.61 13.97
C GLU A 629 -15.46 17.59 15.05
N GLY A 630 -14.16 17.55 15.38
CA GLY A 630 -13.59 18.41 16.39
C GLY A 630 -12.25 17.95 16.89
N THR A 631 -11.76 18.63 17.90
CA THR A 631 -10.53 18.28 18.62
C THR A 631 -10.89 17.73 19.98
N TYR A 632 -10.19 16.68 20.38
CA TYR A 632 -10.45 15.91 21.58
C TYR A 632 -9.16 15.68 22.35
N GLU A 633 -9.23 15.63 23.68
CA GLU A 633 -8.14 15.20 24.53
C GLU A 633 -8.41 13.81 25.07
N VAL A 634 -7.47 12.88 24.94
CA VAL A 634 -7.56 11.53 25.50
C VAL A 634 -7.38 11.58 27.00
N LYS A 635 -8.42 11.18 27.75
CA LYS A 635 -8.40 11.20 29.22
C LYS A 635 -8.10 9.86 29.84
N LYS A 636 -8.52 8.77 29.19
CA LYS A 636 -8.32 7.41 29.69
C LYS A 636 -8.16 6.44 28.52
N ILE A 637 -7.31 5.46 28.67
CA ILE A 637 -7.16 4.34 27.76
C ILE A 637 -7.40 3.02 28.50
N ASP A 638 -8.07 2.10 27.84
CA ASP A 638 -8.19 0.69 28.22
C ASP A 638 -7.52 -0.13 27.11
N ALA A 639 -6.27 -0.51 27.34
CA ALA A 639 -5.47 -1.21 26.35
C ALA A 639 -5.98 -2.64 26.09
N MET A 640 -6.54 -3.30 27.09
CA MET A 640 -7.10 -4.66 26.94
C MET A 640 -8.34 -4.67 26.06
N LYS A 641 -9.20 -3.67 26.24
CA LYS A 641 -10.44 -3.50 25.46
C LYS A 641 -10.26 -2.66 24.21
N ARG A 642 -9.11 -2.04 24.04
CA ARG A 642 -8.76 -1.14 22.93
C ARG A 642 -9.75 0.02 22.79
N ILE A 643 -10.01 0.67 23.91
CA ILE A 643 -10.91 1.81 23.98
C ILE A 643 -10.14 3.01 24.50
N ALA A 644 -10.23 4.13 23.81
CA ALA A 644 -9.77 5.43 24.29
C ALA A 644 -10.97 6.34 24.58
N PHE A 645 -11.05 6.89 25.77
CA PHE A 645 -12.05 7.84 26.17
C PHE A 645 -11.53 9.26 26.00
N CYS A 646 -12.26 10.07 25.23
CA CYS A 646 -11.87 11.42 24.87
C CYS A 646 -12.91 12.44 25.30
N GLU A 647 -12.45 13.61 25.71
CA GLU A 647 -13.30 14.78 25.96
C GLU A 647 -13.09 15.84 24.88
N GLU A 648 -14.10 16.64 24.62
CA GLU A 648 -13.98 17.75 23.68
C GLU A 648 -12.97 18.76 24.19
N TYR A 649 -12.03 19.16 23.31
CA TYR A 649 -10.96 20.06 23.60
C TYR A 649 -11.13 21.35 22.83
N ALA A 650 -11.30 22.48 23.55
CA ALA A 650 -11.31 23.78 22.92
C ALA A 650 -9.91 24.08 22.34
N TRP A 651 -9.79 24.10 21.01
CA TRP A 651 -8.54 24.33 20.35
C TRP A 651 -7.93 25.68 20.73
N ASN A 652 -6.80 25.67 21.38
CA ASN A 652 -6.04 26.84 21.82
C ASN A 652 -4.66 26.96 21.15
N GLY A 653 -4.48 26.26 20.02
CA GLY A 653 -3.20 26.22 19.28
C GLY A 653 -2.17 25.24 19.83
N LEU A 654 -2.54 24.38 20.82
CA LEU A 654 -1.64 23.34 21.32
C LEU A 654 -1.87 22.02 20.59
N ALA A 655 -0.78 21.31 20.32
CA ALA A 655 -0.76 19.94 19.82
C ALA A 655 0.21 19.10 20.66
N THR A 656 0.09 17.78 20.54
CA THR A 656 0.95 16.84 21.27
C THR A 656 1.66 15.89 20.29
N MET A 657 2.88 15.51 20.63
CA MET A 657 3.67 14.54 19.87
C MET A 657 4.29 13.52 20.84
N PRO A 658 4.14 12.22 20.60
CA PRO A 658 4.67 11.19 21.51
C PRO A 658 6.20 11.16 21.47
N LYS A 659 6.81 10.87 22.62
CA LYS A 659 8.22 10.49 22.73
C LYS A 659 8.30 8.97 22.56
N VAL A 660 8.64 8.52 21.36
CA VAL A 660 8.77 7.09 21.04
C VAL A 660 10.23 6.67 21.17
N ASN A 661 10.47 5.62 21.93
CA ASN A 661 11.75 4.94 22.01
C ASN A 661 11.66 3.52 21.43
N GLU A 662 12.80 3.04 20.96
CA GLU A 662 12.93 1.76 20.29
C GLU A 662 14.03 0.96 21.00
N ASN A 663 13.76 -0.31 21.29
CA ASN A 663 14.77 -1.27 21.72
C ASN A 663 14.87 -2.37 20.67
N ILE A 664 16.10 -2.68 20.25
CA ILE A 664 16.33 -3.68 19.23
C ILE A 664 17.34 -4.73 19.71
N THR A 665 17.00 -6.00 19.50
CA THR A 665 17.82 -7.13 19.93
C THR A 665 18.03 -8.09 18.77
N ILE A 666 19.26 -8.42 18.45
CA ILE A 666 19.61 -9.44 17.47
C ILE A 666 19.27 -10.80 18.08
N LEU A 667 18.45 -11.59 17.39
CA LEU A 667 17.93 -12.88 17.88
C LEU A 667 18.79 -14.06 17.45
N ASP A 668 19.33 -14.00 16.24
CA ASP A 668 20.07 -15.10 15.67
C ASP A 668 21.19 -14.59 14.77
N THR A 669 22.40 -15.04 15.06
CA THR A 669 23.61 -14.77 14.28
C THR A 669 23.91 -15.85 13.25
N SER A 670 23.27 -17.02 13.33
CA SER A 670 23.46 -18.13 12.40
C SER A 670 22.91 -17.86 10.99
N VAL A 671 22.01 -16.87 10.86
CA VAL A 671 21.39 -16.43 9.59
C VAL A 671 22.11 -15.22 8.99
N VAL A 672 23.21 -14.79 9.60
CA VAL A 672 23.96 -13.62 9.15
C VAL A 672 24.84 -14.00 7.96
N GLU A 673 24.40 -13.74 6.75
CA GLU A 673 25.33 -13.64 5.62
C GLU A 673 26.14 -12.35 5.81
N ASN A 674 27.41 -12.49 6.20
CA ASN A 674 28.34 -11.37 6.22
C ASN A 674 28.71 -11.03 4.79
N CYS A 675 28.14 -9.97 4.25
CA CYS A 675 28.57 -9.40 2.99
C CYS A 675 29.55 -8.27 3.29
N ALA A 676 30.78 -8.38 2.84
CA ALA A 676 31.65 -7.23 2.77
C ALA A 676 31.18 -6.41 1.57
N VAL A 677 30.80 -5.15 1.80
CA VAL A 677 30.50 -4.24 0.71
C VAL A 677 31.77 -4.04 -0.10
N ARG A 678 31.76 -4.43 -1.37
CA ARG A 678 32.93 -4.31 -2.25
C ARG A 678 32.71 -3.17 -3.21
N TYR A 679 33.50 -2.14 -3.06
CA TYR A 679 33.62 -1.07 -4.05
C TYR A 679 34.90 -1.28 -4.87
N ASN A 680 34.78 -1.30 -6.17
CA ASN A 680 35.92 -1.29 -7.12
C ASN A 680 37.11 -2.13 -6.69
N ARG A 681 36.88 -3.38 -6.23
CA ARG A 681 37.90 -4.38 -5.81
C ARG A 681 38.50 -4.24 -4.41
N ASN A 682 38.15 -3.22 -3.61
CA ASN A 682 38.62 -3.15 -2.22
C ASN A 682 37.47 -3.41 -1.24
N VAL A 683 37.77 -4.11 -0.18
CA VAL A 683 36.83 -4.43 0.89
C VAL A 683 36.71 -3.18 1.77
N LEU A 684 35.51 -2.61 1.88
CA LEU A 684 35.25 -1.59 2.86
C LEU A 684 35.35 -2.16 4.27
N ASN A 685 35.82 -1.35 5.21
CA ASN A 685 35.88 -1.72 6.62
C ASN A 685 34.50 -1.87 7.28
N THR A 686 33.42 -1.66 6.51
CA THR A 686 32.04 -1.74 6.99
C THR A 686 31.45 -3.11 6.69
N ARG A 687 31.07 -3.81 7.75
CA ARG A 687 30.37 -5.09 7.62
C ARG A 687 28.87 -4.81 7.55
N VAL A 688 28.26 -5.18 6.44
CA VAL A 688 26.82 -5.17 6.24
C VAL A 688 26.27 -6.57 6.47
N SER A 689 25.21 -6.69 7.23
CA SER A 689 24.63 -7.97 7.63
C SER A 689 23.12 -7.95 7.48
N LEU A 690 22.55 -9.11 7.19
CA LEU A 690 21.11 -9.36 7.20
C LEU A 690 20.81 -10.37 8.32
N GLY A 691 19.80 -10.15 9.13
CA GLY A 691 19.46 -11.06 10.22
C GLY A 691 18.10 -10.80 10.85
N ASN A 692 17.72 -11.69 11.75
CA ASN A 692 16.48 -11.56 12.52
C ASN A 692 16.72 -10.74 13.77
N VAL A 693 15.80 -9.80 14.02
CA VAL A 693 15.84 -8.92 15.18
C VAL A 693 14.49 -8.93 15.92
N ARG A 694 14.48 -8.65 17.20
CA ARG A 694 13.30 -8.28 17.97
C ARG A 694 13.27 -6.78 18.11
N VAL A 695 12.15 -6.18 17.75
CA VAL A 695 11.89 -4.75 17.88
C VAL A 695 10.82 -4.54 18.93
N GLU A 696 11.10 -3.65 19.87
CA GLU A 696 10.16 -3.20 20.90
C GLU A 696 10.05 -1.69 20.79
N GLU A 697 8.85 -1.18 20.52
CA GLU A 697 8.57 0.25 20.46
C GLU A 697 7.69 0.63 21.64
N PHE A 698 7.99 1.73 22.30
CA PHE A 698 7.24 2.22 23.43
C PHE A 698 7.19 3.74 23.50
N VAL A 699 6.08 4.28 24.00
CA VAL A 699 5.91 5.71 24.27
C VAL A 699 6.27 5.97 25.73
N GLN A 700 7.32 6.77 25.94
CA GLN A 700 7.79 7.18 27.27
C GLN A 700 7.05 8.40 27.82
N GLY A 701 6.40 9.15 26.96
CA GLY A 701 5.77 10.41 27.27
C GLY A 701 5.43 11.20 26.03
N TYR A 702 5.22 12.49 26.16
CA TYR A 702 4.91 13.35 25.02
C TYR A 702 5.37 14.80 25.23
N ASN A 703 5.57 15.49 24.12
CA ASN A 703 5.82 16.92 24.09
C ASN A 703 4.53 17.66 23.72
N ARG A 704 4.24 18.76 24.45
CA ARG A 704 3.25 19.75 24.04
C ARG A 704 3.95 20.87 23.30
N PHE A 705 3.40 21.27 22.19
CA PHE A 705 3.93 22.37 21.39
C PHE A 705 2.82 23.27 20.86
N ARG A 706 3.12 24.55 20.68
CA ARG A 706 2.17 25.51 20.11
C ARG A 706 2.33 25.53 18.59
N VAL A 707 1.25 25.24 17.89
CA VAL A 707 1.21 25.32 16.42
C VAL A 707 1.16 26.79 16.03
N THR A 708 2.24 27.33 15.47
CA THR A 708 2.30 28.68 14.91
C THR A 708 2.29 28.60 13.39
N SER A 709 1.66 29.57 12.74
CA SER A 709 1.47 29.55 11.27
C SER A 709 2.74 29.74 10.45
N ALA A 710 3.87 30.01 11.07
CA ALA A 710 5.09 30.40 10.35
C ALA A 710 6.34 29.55 10.66
N GLU A 711 6.42 28.85 11.79
CA GLU A 711 7.63 28.14 12.20
C GLU A 711 7.27 26.92 13.05
N GLY A 712 8.09 25.86 12.96
CA GLY A 712 7.93 24.65 13.76
C GLY A 712 7.65 24.97 15.22
N GLY A 713 6.58 24.41 15.76
CA GLY A 713 6.00 24.79 17.03
C GLY A 713 7.01 24.77 18.19
N LYS A 714 7.12 25.85 18.97
CA LYS A 714 7.92 25.87 20.19
C LYS A 714 7.35 24.85 21.19
N SER A 715 8.20 23.96 21.68
CA SER A 715 7.85 23.07 22.79
C SER A 715 7.45 23.90 24.01
N VAL A 716 6.26 23.63 24.54
CA VAL A 716 5.71 24.33 25.72
C VAL A 716 6.00 23.54 26.98
N SER A 717 5.86 22.21 26.94
CA SER A 717 6.11 21.33 28.06
C SER A 717 6.38 19.90 27.61
N GLN A 718 7.05 19.13 28.48
CA GLN A 718 7.27 17.70 28.32
C GLN A 718 6.56 16.98 29.46
N VAL A 719 5.95 15.84 29.12
CA VAL A 719 5.32 14.94 30.09
C VAL A 719 5.96 13.58 29.91
N GLU A 720 6.40 12.95 30.99
CA GLU A 720 6.93 11.59 31.01
C GLU A 720 5.96 10.69 31.75
N PHE A 721 5.80 9.47 31.26
CA PHE A 721 4.95 8.47 31.88
C PHE A 721 5.75 7.69 32.94
N GLU A 722 5.12 7.38 34.06
CA GLU A 722 5.70 6.50 35.09
C GLU A 722 6.00 5.10 34.51
N THR A 723 5.11 4.60 33.67
CA THR A 723 5.29 3.34 32.96
C THR A 723 5.18 3.57 31.47
N PRO A 724 6.21 3.25 30.67
CA PRO A 724 6.16 3.36 29.21
C PRO A 724 5.04 2.50 28.62
N LEU A 725 4.36 3.03 27.61
CA LEU A 725 3.32 2.30 26.88
C LEU A 725 3.99 1.47 25.76
N VAL A 726 3.91 0.15 25.85
CA VAL A 726 4.41 -0.76 24.80
C VAL A 726 3.47 -0.66 23.60
N CYS A 727 3.99 -0.17 22.48
CA CYS A 727 3.23 0.02 21.24
C CYS A 727 3.41 -1.16 20.27
N ALA A 728 4.60 -1.74 20.21
CA ALA A 728 4.89 -2.88 19.38
C ALA A 728 5.99 -3.76 19.99
N ASN A 729 5.86 -5.08 19.82
CA ASN A 729 6.88 -6.06 20.18
C ASN A 729 6.78 -7.23 19.21
N TYR A 730 7.72 -7.30 18.25
CA TYR A 730 7.71 -8.32 17.22
C TYR A 730 9.11 -8.69 16.74
N ARG A 731 9.22 -9.87 16.13
CA ARG A 731 10.42 -10.32 15.41
C ARG A 731 10.30 -9.89 13.97
N THR A 732 11.40 -9.40 13.39
CA THR A 732 11.43 -9.01 11.99
C THR A 732 12.83 -9.23 11.39
N LYS A 733 12.93 -9.00 10.07
CA LYS A 733 14.22 -8.95 9.38
C LYS A 733 14.76 -7.54 9.40
N SER A 734 16.09 -7.43 9.46
CA SER A 734 16.80 -6.17 9.43
C SER A 734 18.09 -6.29 8.63
N LEU A 735 18.30 -5.30 7.77
CA LEU A 735 19.64 -4.93 7.32
C LEU A 735 20.30 -4.19 8.47
N PHE A 736 21.52 -4.55 8.82
CA PHE A 736 22.28 -3.77 9.79
C PHE A 736 23.77 -3.68 9.43
N PHE A 737 24.38 -2.59 9.81
CA PHE A 737 25.79 -2.34 9.58
C PHE A 737 26.45 -1.82 10.83
N SER A 738 27.65 -2.39 11.09
CA SER A 738 28.53 -1.97 12.17
C SER A 738 29.47 -0.91 11.64
N LEU A 739 29.57 0.18 12.36
CA LEU A 739 30.53 1.23 12.05
C LEU A 739 31.94 0.79 12.45
N PRO A 740 32.96 1.10 11.63
CA PRO A 740 34.35 0.76 11.94
C PRO A 740 34.84 1.42 13.22
N GLU A 741 35.55 0.68 14.07
CA GLU A 741 36.07 1.20 15.32
C GLU A 741 37.09 2.33 15.12
N ASP A 742 37.93 2.19 14.10
CA ASP A 742 38.95 3.22 13.76
C ASP A 742 38.30 4.56 13.35
N VAL A 743 37.06 4.52 12.85
CA VAL A 743 36.28 5.70 12.52
C VAL A 743 35.64 6.28 13.78
N LEU A 744 35.06 5.42 14.62
CA LEU A 744 34.43 5.84 15.88
C LEU A 744 35.43 6.45 16.84
N ASN A 745 36.62 5.88 16.96
CA ASN A 745 37.69 6.38 17.83
C ASN A 745 38.25 7.74 17.40
N LYS A 746 38.04 8.17 16.15
CA LYS A 746 38.43 9.50 15.66
C LYS A 746 37.39 10.58 15.94
N ILE A 747 36.20 10.19 16.42
CA ILE A 747 35.10 11.11 16.67
C ILE A 747 35.10 11.51 18.17
N PRO A 748 35.02 12.78 18.51
CA PRO A 748 34.81 13.22 19.88
C PRO A 748 33.56 12.58 20.47
N SER A 749 33.66 12.06 21.69
CA SER A 749 32.57 11.27 22.33
C SER A 749 31.21 12.00 22.36
N GLU A 750 31.24 13.31 22.53
CA GLU A 750 30.07 14.22 22.48
C GLU A 750 29.35 14.24 21.14
N ASN A 751 30.06 13.97 20.03
CA ASN A 751 29.51 14.02 18.68
C ASN A 751 29.12 12.67 18.10
N VAL A 752 29.51 11.56 18.74
CA VAL A 752 29.28 10.20 18.24
C VAL A 752 27.80 9.92 18.02
N PHE A 753 26.96 10.23 19.01
CA PHE A 753 25.52 10.00 18.91
C PHE A 753 24.90 10.81 17.74
N ALA A 754 25.23 12.08 17.62
CA ALA A 754 24.70 12.96 16.58
C ALA A 754 25.13 12.51 15.17
N ALA A 755 26.37 12.06 15.04
CA ALA A 755 26.91 11.57 13.77
C ALA A 755 26.23 10.27 13.32
N ILE A 756 26.11 9.30 14.23
CA ILE A 756 25.44 8.02 13.94
C ILE A 756 23.96 8.22 13.59
N LEU A 757 23.29 9.10 14.35
CA LEU A 757 21.91 9.51 14.05
C LEU A 757 21.80 10.12 12.65
N GLY A 758 22.76 10.94 12.25
CA GLY A 758 22.81 11.52 10.90
C GLY A 758 22.94 10.47 9.80
N VAL A 759 23.85 9.49 9.97
CA VAL A 759 23.99 8.35 9.02
C VAL A 759 22.68 7.54 8.95
N ARG A 760 22.11 7.20 10.11
CA ARG A 760 20.82 6.49 10.19
C ARG A 760 19.73 7.22 9.42
N ASN A 761 19.56 8.51 9.69
CA ASN A 761 18.49 9.30 9.11
C ASN A 761 18.57 9.35 7.59
N VAL A 762 19.74 9.64 7.03
CA VAL A 762 19.90 9.73 5.58
C VAL A 762 19.69 8.35 4.91
N CYS A 763 20.17 7.27 5.51
CA CYS A 763 20.00 5.92 4.95
C CYS A 763 18.55 5.46 4.97
N VAL A 764 17.82 5.64 6.07
CA VAL A 764 16.42 5.19 6.15
C VAL A 764 15.51 6.00 5.22
N GLU A 765 15.75 7.29 5.09
CA GLU A 765 14.98 8.13 4.16
C GLU A 765 15.22 7.72 2.70
N LEU A 766 16.45 7.39 2.33
CA LEU A 766 16.76 6.96 0.96
C LEU A 766 16.37 5.51 0.66
N ALA A 767 16.06 4.70 1.67
CA ALA A 767 15.68 3.28 1.50
C ALA A 767 14.48 3.12 0.56
N SER A 768 13.45 3.97 0.67
CA SER A 768 12.28 3.94 -0.21
C SER A 768 12.59 4.31 -1.67
N SER A 769 13.74 4.94 -1.93
CA SER A 769 14.21 5.19 -3.31
C SER A 769 14.83 3.96 -3.97
N ILE A 770 15.01 2.87 -3.24
CA ILE A 770 15.68 1.65 -3.66
C ILE A 770 14.71 0.47 -3.68
N ALA A 771 13.94 0.30 -2.59
CA ALA A 771 12.92 -0.74 -2.49
C ALA A 771 11.54 -0.16 -2.81
N PHE A 772 10.67 -0.98 -3.42
CA PHE A 772 9.26 -0.62 -3.67
C PHE A 772 8.47 -0.69 -2.37
N CYS A 773 8.59 0.35 -1.57
CA CYS A 773 7.94 0.41 -0.26
C CYS A 773 7.50 1.83 0.09
N SER A 774 6.50 1.92 0.93
CA SER A 774 6.19 3.17 1.62
C SER A 774 7.22 3.44 2.72
N ARG A 775 7.46 4.71 3.03
CA ARG A 775 8.27 5.12 4.18
C ARG A 775 7.80 4.53 5.52
N LYS A 776 6.55 4.03 5.55
CA LYS A 776 5.97 3.40 6.73
C LYS A 776 6.31 1.91 6.86
N ASP A 777 6.74 1.29 5.77
CA ASP A 777 7.03 -0.14 5.72
C ASP A 777 8.42 -0.47 6.25
N VAL A 778 9.30 0.56 6.34
CA VAL A 778 10.67 0.45 6.82
C VAL A 778 10.91 1.43 7.95
N SER A 779 11.57 1.00 9.00
CA SER A 779 12.04 1.86 10.10
C SER A 779 13.50 1.57 10.44
N SER A 780 14.06 2.29 11.39
CA SER A 780 15.46 2.16 11.74
C SER A 780 15.68 2.37 13.24
N ALA A 781 16.67 1.67 13.78
CA ALA A 781 17.10 1.81 15.17
C ALA A 781 18.63 1.88 15.26
N MET A 782 19.15 2.27 16.42
CA MET A 782 20.56 2.28 16.72
C MET A 782 20.81 1.58 18.05
N LYS A 783 21.88 0.78 18.12
CA LYS A 783 22.31 0.15 19.36
C LYS A 783 23.77 0.44 19.62
N PHE A 784 24.07 0.88 20.83
CA PHE A 784 25.43 1.05 21.32
C PHE A 784 25.76 -0.12 22.24
N SER A 785 26.85 -0.79 22.00
CA SER A 785 27.43 -1.75 22.94
C SER A 785 28.50 -1.04 23.74
N ASN A 786 28.35 -1.03 25.05
CA ASN A 786 29.30 -0.37 25.97
C ASN A 786 30.32 -1.35 26.53
N ASP A 787 30.43 -2.59 26.02
CA ASP A 787 31.39 -3.58 26.52
C ASP A 787 32.81 -3.25 26.06
N PRO A 788 33.69 -2.74 26.95
CA PRO A 788 35.12 -2.58 26.64
C PRO A 788 35.77 -3.97 26.45
N PRO A 789 36.67 -4.14 25.46
CA PRO A 789 37.37 -3.12 24.67
C PRO A 789 36.70 -2.78 23.31
N ASN A 790 35.53 -3.32 22.98
CA ASN A 790 34.91 -3.23 21.66
C ASN A 790 33.62 -2.44 21.71
N SER A 791 33.68 -1.12 21.85
CA SER A 791 32.53 -0.24 21.69
C SER A 791 32.05 -0.29 20.24
N LYS A 792 30.97 -1.06 19.98
CA LYS A 792 30.38 -1.18 18.64
C LYS A 792 29.07 -0.40 18.59
N CYS A 793 28.93 0.39 17.55
CA CYS A 793 27.65 0.94 17.20
C CYS A 793 27.09 0.25 15.97
N VAL A 794 25.84 -0.17 16.05
CA VAL A 794 25.14 -0.84 14.97
C VAL A 794 23.91 -0.01 14.60
N ILE A 795 23.78 0.29 13.31
CA ILE A 795 22.59 0.90 12.71
C ILE A 795 21.75 -0.22 12.08
N PHE A 796 20.48 -0.22 12.38
CA PHE A 796 19.49 -1.17 11.87
C PHE A 796 18.52 -0.46 10.96
N ILE A 797 18.19 -1.08 9.82
CA ILE A 797 17.06 -0.73 8.96
C ILE A 797 16.22 -1.99 8.82
N TYR A 798 14.98 -1.97 9.27
CA TYR A 798 14.15 -3.16 9.42
C TYR A 798 12.74 -2.98 8.85
N ASP A 799 12.15 -4.12 8.48
CA ASP A 799 10.77 -4.19 8.01
C ASP A 799 9.81 -3.94 9.19
N CYS A 800 8.87 -3.00 9.02
CA CYS A 800 7.86 -2.68 10.04
C CYS A 800 6.75 -3.73 10.15
N CYS A 801 7.08 -5.00 9.97
CA CYS A 801 6.14 -6.11 10.08
C CYS A 801 6.82 -7.35 10.66
N PRO A 802 6.09 -8.20 11.39
CA PRO A 802 6.60 -9.46 11.89
C PRO A 802 7.12 -10.37 10.77
N ASN A 803 8.28 -10.96 11.01
CA ASN A 803 9.07 -11.82 10.11
C ASN A 803 9.52 -11.17 8.79
N GLY A 804 9.26 -9.88 8.59
CA GLY A 804 9.61 -9.14 7.38
C GLY A 804 8.80 -9.55 6.14
N VAL A 805 8.89 -8.76 5.08
CA VAL A 805 8.27 -9.05 3.77
C VAL A 805 9.28 -8.99 2.63
N GLY A 806 10.57 -9.02 2.94
CA GLY A 806 11.65 -9.03 1.96
C GLY A 806 12.22 -7.65 1.62
N LEU A 807 11.78 -6.58 2.30
CA LEU A 807 12.33 -5.23 2.07
C LEU A 807 13.76 -5.13 2.57
N SER A 808 14.05 -5.64 3.78
CA SER A 808 15.42 -5.70 4.32
C SER A 808 16.33 -6.58 3.47
N ASP A 809 15.81 -7.67 2.89
CA ASP A 809 16.55 -8.54 1.95
C ASP A 809 16.96 -7.72 0.71
N LYS A 810 16.03 -6.95 0.14
CA LYS A 810 16.30 -6.10 -1.02
C LYS A 810 17.27 -4.97 -0.72
N LEU A 811 17.11 -4.32 0.41
CA LEU A 811 18.04 -3.27 0.85
C LEU A 811 19.44 -3.83 1.11
N PHE A 812 19.55 -5.09 1.57
CA PHE A 812 20.83 -5.76 1.73
C PHE A 812 21.49 -6.04 0.37
N GLU A 813 20.74 -6.52 -0.64
CA GLU A 813 21.25 -6.70 -2.00
C GLU A 813 21.74 -5.38 -2.63
N CYS A 814 21.11 -4.26 -2.28
CA CYS A 814 21.38 -2.93 -2.81
C CYS A 814 22.11 -2.02 -1.80
N ALA A 815 22.77 -2.59 -0.78
CA ALA A 815 23.37 -1.82 0.30
C ALA A 815 24.45 -0.84 -0.20
N GLU A 816 25.20 -1.22 -1.23
CA GLU A 816 26.18 -0.36 -1.86
C GLU A 816 25.51 0.91 -2.43
N LEU A 817 24.48 0.73 -3.23
CA LEU A 817 23.73 1.84 -3.82
C LEU A 817 23.12 2.75 -2.75
N LEU A 818 22.66 2.19 -1.62
CA LEU A 818 22.12 2.96 -0.51
C LEU A 818 23.18 3.88 0.11
N LEU A 819 24.36 3.32 0.39
CA LEU A 819 25.48 4.06 0.98
C LEU A 819 26.04 5.11 0.01
N GLU A 820 26.15 4.79 -1.29
CA GLU A 820 26.56 5.73 -2.32
C GLU A 820 25.63 6.94 -2.41
N LYS A 821 24.33 6.70 -2.46
CA LYS A 821 23.33 7.79 -2.50
C LYS A 821 23.41 8.64 -1.24
N ALA A 822 23.58 8.02 -0.05
CA ALA A 822 23.72 8.72 1.20
C ALA A 822 25.00 9.59 1.23
N ALA A 823 26.14 9.04 0.82
CA ALA A 823 27.41 9.76 0.73
C ALA A 823 27.32 10.93 -0.27
N TYR A 824 26.76 10.66 -1.46
CA TYR A 824 26.56 11.68 -2.48
C TYR A 824 25.73 12.85 -1.95
N LEU A 825 24.60 12.57 -1.32
CA LEU A 825 23.69 13.59 -0.83
C LEU A 825 24.34 14.45 0.28
N VAL A 826 25.00 13.81 1.25
CA VAL A 826 25.64 14.53 2.36
C VAL A 826 26.82 15.37 1.85
N LYS A 827 27.58 14.85 0.88
CA LYS A 827 28.72 15.55 0.28
C LYS A 827 28.30 16.82 -0.48
N ASN A 828 27.23 16.72 -1.28
CA ASN A 828 26.81 17.80 -2.18
C ASN A 828 25.77 18.76 -1.57
N CYS A 829 25.20 18.44 -0.43
CA CYS A 829 24.29 19.37 0.26
C CYS A 829 25.03 20.67 0.64
N PRO A 830 24.49 21.85 0.31
CA PRO A 830 25.20 23.14 0.53
C PRO A 830 25.26 23.58 2.00
N CYS A 831 24.57 22.92 2.92
CA CYS A 831 24.59 23.28 4.33
C CYS A 831 25.97 22.98 4.98
N GLU A 832 26.36 23.73 6.02
CA GLU A 832 27.62 23.51 6.72
C GLU A 832 27.50 22.52 7.89
N ARG A 833 26.42 22.61 8.67
CA ARG A 833 26.25 21.88 9.95
C ARG A 833 25.32 20.71 9.89
N GLY A 834 24.54 20.56 8.83
CA GLY A 834 23.46 19.59 8.66
C GLY A 834 22.09 20.28 8.59
N CYS A 835 21.20 19.78 7.75
CA CYS A 835 19.87 20.35 7.53
C CYS A 835 18.85 19.23 7.23
N PRO A 836 17.53 19.52 7.20
CA PRO A 836 16.50 18.54 6.87
C PRO A 836 16.67 17.88 5.50
N LEU A 837 17.37 18.54 4.56
CA LEU A 837 17.65 18.01 3.23
C LEU A 837 18.73 16.91 3.24
N CYS A 838 19.46 16.69 4.33
CA CYS A 838 20.49 15.66 4.40
C CYS A 838 20.39 14.82 5.69
N ILE A 839 21.00 15.24 6.79
CA ILE A 839 21.15 14.42 8.00
C ILE A 839 20.13 14.71 9.11
N CYS A 840 19.45 15.85 9.05
CA CYS A 840 18.52 16.27 10.11
C CYS A 840 17.06 15.95 9.78
N SER A 841 16.78 14.95 8.97
CA SER A 841 15.43 14.44 8.65
C SER A 841 14.93 13.42 9.68
N GLY A 842 13.63 13.17 9.67
CA GLY A 842 13.02 12.10 10.45
C GLY A 842 12.97 12.32 11.96
N ARG A 843 12.78 11.23 12.71
CA ARG A 843 12.62 11.26 14.16
C ARG A 843 13.92 11.73 14.85
N GLY A 844 13.83 12.80 15.60
CA GLY A 844 14.97 13.35 16.34
C GLY A 844 16.03 14.06 15.48
N GLY A 845 15.70 14.38 14.22
CA GLY A 845 16.63 14.92 13.23
C GLY A 845 17.41 16.15 13.70
N GLY A 846 16.80 17.04 14.47
CA GLY A 846 17.50 18.20 15.05
C GLY A 846 18.70 17.84 15.92
N ARG A 847 18.74 16.64 16.51
CA ARG A 847 19.89 16.16 17.32
C ARG A 847 21.12 15.79 16.48
N ALA A 848 20.98 15.65 15.16
CA ALA A 848 22.10 15.43 14.24
C ALA A 848 22.72 16.75 13.75
N ALA A 849 22.12 17.90 14.08
CA ALA A 849 22.65 19.20 13.71
C ALA A 849 24.08 19.40 14.29
N GLY A 850 24.98 19.97 13.48
CA GLY A 850 26.38 20.12 13.83
C GLY A 850 27.29 18.95 13.42
N ALA A 851 26.73 17.77 13.19
CA ALA A 851 27.52 16.56 12.91
C ALA A 851 27.87 16.33 11.42
N LYS A 852 27.47 17.19 10.50
CA LYS A 852 27.59 16.94 9.05
C LYS A 852 29.01 16.59 8.59
N LYS A 853 30.04 17.30 9.07
CA LYS A 853 31.44 17.02 8.70
C LYS A 853 31.84 15.59 9.10
N ILE A 854 31.39 15.18 10.27
CA ILE A 854 31.67 13.85 10.81
C ILE A 854 30.87 12.78 10.02
N VAL A 855 29.60 13.01 9.76
CA VAL A 855 28.75 12.11 8.95
C VAL A 855 29.33 11.95 7.54
N LYS A 856 29.79 13.03 6.91
CA LYS A 856 30.48 12.96 5.63
C LYS A 856 31.73 12.08 5.71
N MET A 857 32.60 12.31 6.70
CA MET A 857 33.77 11.49 6.92
C MET A 857 33.41 10.01 7.11
N MET A 858 32.40 9.72 7.91
CA MET A 858 31.95 8.36 8.13
C MET A 858 31.47 7.70 6.82
N LEU A 859 30.61 8.37 6.06
CA LEU A 859 30.11 7.85 4.79
C LEU A 859 31.23 7.73 3.74
N ASP A 860 32.14 8.70 3.68
CA ASP A 860 33.34 8.61 2.82
C ASP A 860 34.18 7.39 3.21
N CYS A 861 34.43 7.14 4.51
CA CYS A 861 35.12 5.92 4.96
C CYS A 861 34.36 4.61 4.64
N MET A 862 33.02 4.66 4.60
CA MET A 862 32.19 3.52 4.24
C MET A 862 32.11 3.29 2.72
N THR A 863 32.35 4.30 1.92
CA THR A 863 32.17 4.29 0.46
C THR A 863 33.44 4.52 -0.35
N THR A 864 34.54 5.01 0.27
CA THR A 864 35.83 5.20 -0.42
C THR A 864 36.74 3.98 -0.25
N VAL A 865 37.37 3.64 -1.34
CA VAL A 865 38.40 2.59 -1.51
C VAL A 865 39.69 2.96 -0.79
#